data_2a3c659f09bc72d39b77f4de4275f6e1
#
_entry.id   2a3c659f09bc72d39b77f4de4275f6e1
#
_cell.length_a   1.000
_cell.length_b   1.000
_cell.length_c   1.000
_cell.angle_alpha   90.00
_cell.angle_beta   90.00
_cell.angle_gamma   90.00
#
_symmetry.space_group_name_H-M   'P 1'
#
loop_
_entity.id
_entity.type
_entity.pdbx_description
1 polymer ?
#
loop_
_entity_poly.entity_id
_entity_poly.type
_entity_poly.pdbx_seq_one_letter_code
_entity_poly.pdbx_strand_id
1 'polypeptide(L)'
;MNRIQKIVIALAFLWPAGLLAQTTIFVSPKGNDANEGTVSKPYASIGRAVTEARKLSGEVKINLLEGTYYLSQPVVFTAEDSRKEGETLTIKNFNNQTVSISGSVVLNLKWSPFKNGIFQAKVNQKLVFDQLFVNGQLQRMARYPNYDPSAKYFNGTAEDVLSIEQVARWKSPEGGYVHALHPSEWGDVHYIISGKNDKGELTLEGGWQNNRKMGMHKKYRFVENIFEELDTANEWFYDQKTNTLYYFPPKGMNLKAAKFETPQIAHLFEFKGSETKPVKNIHIEGLTLTQTLRTFMENKEPLLRSDWTIYRGGAVLYDGAENCSLKNCTLTNLGGNAVFFNNYNRNCEVSGCQISEIGASAFCFVGDPNAVRSPSFEYWQYMPLAQIDRTPGPKTNNYPSECKVYDNLMFNLGVVEKQSAGVELSMCQSITVSHNTIYDVPRAGINVSEGTWGGHIIEYNDVFNTVKESGDHGSFNSWGRDRYWHPDKKLMDSIVETNYDLALLDVVKPIILRNNRMRCDHGWDIDLDDGSSNYQIYNNLCLNGGIKLREGVNRVVENNIMINNTFHPHVWFKNSNDVFRHNIVSSDYLPIRVPVWGKETDNNAFPDSVSLKAAWARGTDKNSVCGDLNFVNPQGGDFRLKDGSAAFAVGFKNFAMDSFGVVSPRLKALAKKVPLPAVIRLDQVNDNEMIDFMGAKVKNLTTLGERSATGMDDTRGVLVVEVAAGSVASRFLQANDVILGLNDKQVNKLRDLLEARMSVIGANTGMIIFRNQKEEKKWVELEGKK
;
A
#
# COMPACT_ATOMS: atom_id res chain seq x y z
N MET A 1 84.27 6.39 33.19
CA MET A 1 83.62 5.99 31.94
C MET A 1 82.14 6.32 32.09
N ASN A 2 81.75 7.47 31.50
CA ASN A 2 80.46 8.11 31.66
C ASN A 2 79.37 7.49 30.76
N ARG A 3 78.23 7.12 31.31
CA ARG A 3 77.00 6.85 30.59
C ARG A 3 76.17 8.10 30.56
N ILE A 4 75.98 8.66 29.36
CA ILE A 4 75.05 9.77 29.10
C ILE A 4 73.65 9.14 28.85
N GLN A 5 72.71 9.44 29.73
CA GLN A 5 71.28 9.16 29.53
C GLN A 5 70.67 10.26 28.59
N LYS A 6 70.16 9.84 27.42
CA LYS A 6 69.37 10.73 26.57
C LYS A 6 67.93 10.70 27.06
N ILE A 7 67.42 11.81 27.59
CA ILE A 7 66.02 12.05 27.87
C ILE A 7 65.36 12.46 26.56
N VAL A 8 64.41 11.65 26.08
CA VAL A 8 63.52 11.97 24.98
C VAL A 8 62.28 12.60 25.56
N ILE A 9 62.09 13.90 25.41
CA ILE A 9 60.85 14.60 25.75
C ILE A 9 59.87 14.40 24.61
N ALA A 10 58.84 13.58 24.83
CA ALA A 10 57.68 13.43 23.93
C ALA A 10 56.72 14.61 24.18
N LEU A 11 56.68 15.56 23.29
CA LEU A 11 55.63 16.58 23.23
C LEU A 11 54.35 15.90 22.72
N ALA A 12 53.42 15.61 23.63
CA ALA A 12 52.05 15.25 23.31
C ALA A 12 51.31 16.51 22.83
N PHE A 13 51.08 16.63 21.58
CA PHE A 13 50.11 17.60 21.02
C PHE A 13 48.71 17.13 21.44
N LEU A 14 48.20 17.70 22.52
CA LEU A 14 46.78 17.70 22.85
C LEU A 14 46.07 18.59 21.83
N TRP A 15 45.51 17.98 20.77
CA TRP A 15 44.51 18.63 19.99
C TRP A 15 43.27 18.83 20.89
N PRO A 16 42.77 20.07 21.08
CA PRO A 16 41.52 20.24 21.76
C PRO A 16 40.46 19.63 20.84
N ALA A 17 39.89 18.47 21.20
CA ALA A 17 38.61 18.04 20.68
C ALA A 17 37.63 19.17 21.11
N GLY A 18 37.34 20.08 20.17
CA GLY A 18 36.32 21.11 20.36
C GLY A 18 35.01 20.39 20.67
N LEU A 19 34.58 20.39 21.91
CA LEU A 19 33.20 20.12 22.29
C LEU A 19 32.37 21.15 21.50
N LEU A 20 31.76 20.74 20.41
CA LEU A 20 30.75 21.54 19.72
C LEU A 20 29.67 21.83 20.74
N ALA A 21 29.54 23.08 21.13
CA ALA A 21 28.56 23.52 22.11
C ALA A 21 27.16 23.24 21.55
N GLN A 22 26.46 22.26 22.11
CA GLN A 22 25.08 21.94 21.75
C GLN A 22 24.16 23.07 22.24
N THR A 23 23.52 23.80 21.34
CA THR A 23 22.54 24.83 21.67
C THR A 23 21.14 24.24 21.69
N THR A 24 20.40 24.52 22.76
CA THR A 24 19.04 24.01 22.95
C THR A 24 18.03 25.16 23.03
N ILE A 25 16.97 25.07 22.22
CA ILE A 25 15.83 26.00 22.20
C ILE A 25 14.60 25.25 22.68
N PHE A 26 13.76 25.87 23.48
CA PHE A 26 12.52 25.28 23.99
C PHE A 26 11.29 25.99 23.43
N VAL A 27 10.27 25.19 23.09
CA VAL A 27 8.97 25.66 22.62
C VAL A 27 7.87 25.02 23.47
N SER A 28 6.81 25.75 23.75
CA SER A 28 5.64 25.27 24.49
C SER A 28 4.35 25.87 23.94
N PRO A 29 3.24 25.14 23.84
CA PRO A 29 1.94 25.72 23.49
C PRO A 29 1.48 26.82 24.48
N LYS A 30 2.09 26.86 25.67
CA LYS A 30 1.85 27.86 26.70
C LYS A 30 2.97 28.93 26.77
N GLY A 31 3.89 28.94 25.81
CA GLY A 31 5.01 29.85 25.70
C GLY A 31 4.61 31.24 25.18
N ASN A 32 5.62 32.03 24.88
CA ASN A 32 5.44 33.35 24.24
C ASN A 32 6.63 33.58 23.28
N ASP A 33 6.38 34.01 22.07
CA ASP A 33 7.42 34.22 21.05
C ASP A 33 8.32 35.45 21.36
N ALA A 34 7.96 36.26 22.35
CA ALA A 34 8.81 37.32 22.92
C ALA A 34 9.81 36.80 23.97
N ASN A 35 9.71 35.54 24.41
CA ASN A 35 10.61 34.92 25.37
C ASN A 35 12.00 34.64 24.78
N GLU A 36 12.89 34.09 25.61
CA GLU A 36 14.30 33.79 25.29
C GLU A 36 14.50 32.37 24.72
N GLY A 37 13.47 31.55 24.67
CA GLY A 37 13.55 30.16 24.20
C GLY A 37 14.23 29.21 25.19
N THR A 38 14.29 29.54 26.48
CA THR A 38 14.76 28.65 27.53
C THR A 38 13.65 27.77 28.07
N VAL A 39 13.99 26.71 28.86
CA VAL A 39 12.97 25.82 29.43
C VAL A 39 11.98 26.54 30.34
N SER A 40 12.42 27.59 31.06
CA SER A 40 11.57 28.40 31.94
C SER A 40 10.80 29.53 31.22
N LYS A 41 11.30 29.93 30.04
CA LYS A 41 10.72 30.95 29.15
C LYS A 41 10.71 30.48 27.72
N PRO A 42 9.91 29.45 27.36
CA PRO A 42 9.89 28.87 26.02
C PRO A 42 9.21 29.80 25.01
N TYR A 43 9.55 29.66 23.75
CA TYR A 43 8.77 30.22 22.62
C TYR A 43 7.38 29.57 22.55
N ALA A 44 6.44 30.27 21.92
CA ALA A 44 5.09 29.70 21.64
C ALA A 44 5.06 28.90 20.36
N SER A 45 5.80 29.32 19.33
CA SER A 45 5.71 28.72 18.00
C SER A 45 7.01 28.04 17.55
N ILE A 46 6.85 26.94 16.80
CA ILE A 46 7.98 26.22 16.19
C ILE A 46 8.67 27.12 15.13
N GLY A 47 7.90 27.89 14.37
CA GLY A 47 8.44 28.83 13.38
C GLY A 47 9.38 29.87 14.00
N ARG A 48 9.05 30.39 15.18
CA ARG A 48 9.93 31.30 15.92
C ARG A 48 11.24 30.60 16.32
N ALA A 49 11.15 29.38 16.81
CA ALA A 49 12.34 28.61 17.20
C ALA A 49 13.24 28.29 16.00
N VAL A 50 12.67 27.96 14.83
CA VAL A 50 13.42 27.73 13.58
C VAL A 50 14.13 29.03 13.14
N THR A 51 13.44 30.18 13.21
CA THR A 51 14.04 31.48 12.89
C THR A 51 15.24 31.80 13.80
N GLU A 52 15.17 31.49 15.08
CA GLU A 52 16.30 31.68 16.03
C GLU A 52 17.41 30.66 15.76
N ALA A 53 17.05 29.38 15.50
CA ALA A 53 18.03 28.35 15.20
C ALA A 53 18.87 28.70 13.94
N ARG A 54 18.29 29.40 12.95
CA ARG A 54 19.00 29.87 11.75
C ARG A 54 20.19 30.76 12.04
N LYS A 55 20.17 31.50 13.17
CA LYS A 55 21.24 32.40 13.60
C LYS A 55 22.40 31.69 14.30
N LEU A 56 22.22 30.43 14.64
CA LEU A 56 23.15 29.63 15.41
C LEU A 56 23.95 28.68 14.51
N SER A 57 25.17 28.35 14.88
CA SER A 57 26.00 27.33 14.24
C SER A 57 26.17 26.12 15.14
N GLY A 58 26.65 25.02 14.57
CA GLY A 58 26.85 23.77 15.28
C GLY A 58 25.56 22.93 15.42
N GLU A 59 25.57 22.02 16.37
CA GLU A 59 24.39 21.19 16.70
C GLU A 59 23.34 22.03 17.43
N VAL A 60 22.12 22.12 16.86
CA VAL A 60 20.99 22.83 17.46
C VAL A 60 19.83 21.90 17.71
N LYS A 61 19.28 21.91 18.91
CA LYS A 61 18.08 21.13 19.27
C LYS A 61 16.91 22.05 19.61
N ILE A 62 15.80 21.91 18.92
CA ILE A 62 14.53 22.51 19.27
C ILE A 62 13.71 21.45 20.01
N ASN A 63 13.59 21.60 21.31
CA ASN A 63 12.83 20.72 22.19
C ASN A 63 11.40 21.25 22.37
N LEU A 64 10.44 20.45 21.96
CA LEU A 64 9.02 20.73 22.13
C LEU A 64 8.54 20.16 23.47
N LEU A 65 7.95 21.01 24.31
CA LEU A 65 7.33 20.60 25.55
C LEU A 65 5.94 20.03 25.32
N GLU A 66 5.42 19.27 26.28
CA GLU A 66 4.14 18.55 26.20
C GLU A 66 2.98 19.43 25.73
N GLY A 67 2.16 18.89 24.83
CA GLY A 67 0.91 19.48 24.37
C GLY A 67 0.66 19.38 22.88
N THR A 68 -0.43 20.00 22.43
CA THR A 68 -0.80 20.10 21.02
C THR A 68 -0.45 21.46 20.45
N TYR A 69 0.32 21.44 19.37
CA TYR A 69 0.68 22.61 18.58
C TYR A 69 -0.23 22.68 17.35
N TYR A 70 -1.16 23.62 17.35
CA TYR A 70 -2.08 23.86 16.24
C TYR A 70 -1.41 24.80 15.24
N LEU A 71 -1.14 24.30 14.05
CA LEU A 71 -0.50 25.06 12.99
C LEU A 71 -1.56 25.72 12.10
N SER A 72 -1.41 27.02 11.87
CA SER A 72 -2.20 27.78 10.88
C SER A 72 -1.55 27.79 9.50
N GLN A 73 -0.29 27.40 9.42
CA GLN A 73 0.51 27.24 8.20
C GLN A 73 1.62 26.22 8.46
N PRO A 74 2.16 25.59 7.41
CA PRO A 74 3.27 24.65 7.57
C PRO A 74 4.50 25.29 8.20
N VAL A 75 5.28 24.48 8.91
CA VAL A 75 6.65 24.85 9.30
C VAL A 75 7.54 24.60 8.09
N VAL A 76 8.09 25.66 7.50
CA VAL A 76 8.89 25.60 6.27
C VAL A 76 10.37 25.72 6.58
N PHE A 77 11.15 24.76 6.09
CA PHE A 77 12.61 24.80 6.06
C PHE A 77 13.09 25.14 4.66
N THR A 78 14.05 26.03 4.58
CA THR A 78 14.69 26.47 3.33
C THR A 78 16.20 26.19 3.37
N ALA A 79 16.89 26.43 2.27
CA ALA A 79 18.35 26.30 2.23
C ALA A 79 19.07 27.15 3.30
N GLU A 80 18.43 28.21 3.81
CA GLU A 80 18.97 29.05 4.89
C GLU A 80 18.98 28.36 6.25
N ASP A 81 18.15 27.34 6.44
CA ASP A 81 18.06 26.53 7.66
C ASP A 81 19.05 25.37 7.67
N SER A 82 19.71 25.13 6.52
CA SER A 82 20.65 24.03 6.34
C SER A 82 21.82 24.10 7.32
N ARG A 83 22.29 22.92 7.71
CA ARG A 83 23.48 22.77 8.55
C ARG A 83 24.65 22.29 7.70
N LYS A 84 25.87 22.66 8.12
CA LYS A 84 27.10 22.17 7.50
C LYS A 84 27.28 20.67 7.75
N GLU A 85 28.19 20.07 7.04
CA GLU A 85 28.60 18.68 7.31
C GLU A 85 29.07 18.52 8.76
N GLY A 86 28.55 17.52 9.46
CA GLY A 86 28.80 17.29 10.89
C GLY A 86 27.96 18.14 11.85
N GLU A 87 27.13 19.05 11.35
CA GLU A 87 26.19 19.84 12.16
C GLU A 87 24.75 19.42 11.85
N THR A 88 23.85 19.51 12.84
CA THR A 88 22.43 19.14 12.67
C THR A 88 21.47 20.15 13.32
N LEU A 89 20.28 20.27 12.72
CA LEU A 89 19.13 20.87 13.37
C LEU A 89 18.14 19.76 13.69
N THR A 90 17.86 19.50 14.96
CA THR A 90 16.91 18.46 15.38
C THR A 90 15.72 19.09 16.09
N ILE A 91 14.50 18.76 15.62
CA ILE A 91 13.25 19.14 16.26
C ILE A 91 12.66 17.88 16.88
N LYS A 92 12.47 17.90 18.20
CA LYS A 92 12.04 16.69 18.91
C LYS A 92 11.22 17.00 20.15
N ASN A 93 10.52 15.99 20.65
CA ASN A 93 9.89 16.06 21.96
C ASN A 93 10.93 16.07 23.09
N PHE A 94 10.68 16.88 24.09
CA PHE A 94 11.55 16.94 25.27
C PHE A 94 11.24 15.77 26.21
N ASN A 95 12.27 15.02 26.61
CA ASN A 95 12.18 13.92 27.57
C ASN A 95 11.05 12.90 27.28
N ASN A 96 10.82 12.57 26.01
CA ASN A 96 9.75 11.67 25.56
C ASN A 96 8.33 12.13 25.96
N GLN A 97 8.12 13.40 26.20
CA GLN A 97 6.80 13.98 26.46
C GLN A 97 5.90 13.81 25.24
N THR A 98 4.59 13.74 25.46
CA THR A 98 3.61 13.64 24.38
C THR A 98 3.46 14.99 23.67
N VAL A 99 3.91 15.06 22.43
CA VAL A 99 3.84 16.25 21.58
C VAL A 99 3.07 15.92 20.30
N SER A 100 2.00 16.67 20.06
CA SER A 100 1.19 16.55 18.85
C SER A 100 1.27 17.83 18.00
N ILE A 101 1.52 17.67 16.72
CA ILE A 101 1.47 18.73 15.71
C ILE A 101 0.20 18.50 14.89
N SER A 102 -0.73 19.44 14.95
CA SER A 102 -2.05 19.33 14.30
C SER A 102 -2.27 20.43 13.28
N GLY A 103 -2.78 20.07 12.11
CA GLY A 103 -3.24 21.00 11.08
C GLY A 103 -4.66 21.52 11.32
N SER A 104 -5.28 21.19 12.45
CA SER A 104 -6.64 21.60 12.78
C SER A 104 -6.70 22.92 13.56
N VAL A 105 -7.93 23.44 13.64
CA VAL A 105 -8.33 24.47 14.61
C VAL A 105 -9.37 23.89 15.56
N VAL A 106 -9.37 24.39 16.79
CA VAL A 106 -10.39 24.04 17.80
C VAL A 106 -11.64 24.91 17.59
N LEU A 107 -12.80 24.28 17.55
CA LEU A 107 -14.08 24.95 17.35
C LEU A 107 -14.74 25.29 18.69
N ASN A 108 -15.10 26.56 18.90
CA ASN A 108 -15.87 27.01 20.05
C ASN A 108 -17.36 27.02 19.72
N LEU A 109 -18.05 25.90 19.96
CA LEU A 109 -19.42 25.65 19.55
C LEU A 109 -20.43 25.79 20.70
N LYS A 110 -21.51 26.49 20.45
CA LYS A 110 -22.68 26.54 21.36
C LYS A 110 -23.81 25.70 20.76
N TRP A 111 -23.90 24.47 21.21
CA TRP A 111 -24.86 23.50 20.72
C TRP A 111 -26.28 23.78 21.19
N SER A 112 -27.25 23.68 20.29
CA SER A 112 -28.69 23.65 20.58
C SER A 112 -29.35 22.45 19.87
N PRO A 113 -30.41 21.88 20.45
CA PRO A 113 -31.17 20.83 19.79
C PRO A 113 -31.73 21.31 18.45
N PHE A 114 -31.73 20.45 17.44
CA PHE A 114 -32.38 20.72 16.15
C PHE A 114 -33.61 19.83 15.98
N LYS A 115 -33.46 18.58 15.55
CA LYS A 115 -34.53 17.60 15.40
C LYS A 115 -33.98 16.18 15.47
N ASN A 116 -34.78 15.21 15.85
CA ASN A 116 -34.46 13.76 15.77
C ASN A 116 -33.11 13.38 16.40
N GLY A 117 -32.71 14.02 17.52
CA GLY A 117 -31.43 13.75 18.15
C GLY A 117 -30.22 14.50 17.54
N ILE A 118 -30.43 15.23 16.47
CA ILE A 118 -29.42 16.11 15.84
C ILE A 118 -29.32 17.41 16.63
N PHE A 119 -28.10 17.90 16.78
CA PHE A 119 -27.78 19.21 17.34
C PHE A 119 -27.20 20.12 16.28
N GLN A 120 -27.32 21.44 16.49
CA GLN A 120 -26.76 22.46 15.62
C GLN A 120 -25.98 23.50 16.41
N ALA A 121 -24.95 24.07 15.77
CA ALA A 121 -24.17 25.17 16.31
C ALA A 121 -23.71 26.10 15.19
N LYS A 122 -23.65 27.41 15.48
CA LYS A 122 -23.06 28.40 14.55
C LYS A 122 -21.55 28.34 14.64
N VAL A 123 -20.91 28.40 13.49
CA VAL A 123 -19.45 28.53 13.36
C VAL A 123 -19.16 30.00 13.03
N ASN A 124 -18.47 30.69 13.94
CA ASN A 124 -18.25 32.14 13.84
C ASN A 124 -17.01 32.51 13.00
N GLN A 125 -16.33 31.52 12.44
CA GLN A 125 -15.11 31.69 11.65
C GLN A 125 -15.36 31.20 10.22
N LYS A 126 -14.71 31.82 9.24
CA LYS A 126 -14.71 31.30 7.86
C LYS A 126 -13.67 30.18 7.78
N LEU A 127 -14.11 28.93 7.81
CA LEU A 127 -13.28 27.74 7.82
C LEU A 127 -13.62 26.81 6.65
N VAL A 128 -12.65 26.00 6.24
CA VAL A 128 -12.91 24.84 5.38
C VAL A 128 -13.44 23.72 6.26
N PHE A 129 -14.56 23.11 5.87
CA PHE A 129 -15.10 21.92 6.53
C PHE A 129 -14.99 20.73 5.59
N ASP A 130 -13.93 19.99 5.75
CA ASP A 130 -13.66 18.77 4.99
C ASP A 130 -13.66 17.53 5.88
N GLN A 131 -13.30 17.71 7.16
CA GLN A 131 -13.32 16.67 8.19
C GLN A 131 -13.72 17.27 9.54
N LEU A 132 -14.29 16.45 10.39
CA LEU A 132 -14.61 16.82 11.77
C LEU A 132 -14.04 15.78 12.74
N PHE A 133 -13.29 16.23 13.73
CA PHE A 133 -12.81 15.40 14.83
C PHE A 133 -13.53 15.78 16.12
N VAL A 134 -13.97 14.77 16.86
CA VAL A 134 -14.57 14.96 18.19
C VAL A 134 -13.78 14.15 19.20
N ASN A 135 -13.16 14.82 20.17
CA ASN A 135 -12.24 14.22 21.13
C ASN A 135 -11.11 13.42 20.45
N GLY A 136 -10.59 13.93 19.33
CA GLY A 136 -9.54 13.29 18.54
C GLY A 136 -10.00 12.14 17.62
N GLN A 137 -11.30 11.80 17.61
CA GLN A 137 -11.86 10.76 16.76
C GLN A 137 -12.51 11.37 15.52
N LEU A 138 -12.14 10.87 14.34
CA LEU A 138 -12.74 11.26 13.06
C LEU A 138 -14.23 10.93 13.05
N GLN A 139 -15.06 11.91 12.69
CA GLN A 139 -16.50 11.78 12.48
C GLN A 139 -16.78 11.70 10.97
N ARG A 140 -17.90 11.08 10.60
CA ARG A 140 -18.28 10.90 9.19
C ARG A 140 -19.15 12.04 8.69
N MET A 141 -18.96 12.45 7.46
CA MET A 141 -19.97 13.26 6.78
C MET A 141 -21.26 12.43 6.64
N ALA A 142 -22.41 13.09 6.73
CA ALA A 142 -23.71 12.48 6.43
C ALA A 142 -23.67 11.81 5.06
N ARG A 143 -23.96 10.49 4.97
CA ARG A 143 -23.70 9.69 3.78
C ARG A 143 -24.81 8.71 3.43
N TYR A 144 -24.87 8.34 2.15
CA TYR A 144 -25.72 7.25 1.67
C TYR A 144 -24.93 6.28 0.75
N PRO A 145 -24.99 4.96 1.00
CA PRO A 145 -25.62 4.32 2.17
C PRO A 145 -24.81 4.58 3.44
N ASN A 146 -25.43 4.33 4.59
CA ASN A 146 -24.79 4.42 5.90
C ASN A 146 -23.55 3.55 5.99
N TYR A 147 -22.62 3.97 6.84
CA TYR A 147 -21.36 3.24 7.07
C TYR A 147 -21.60 1.85 7.68
N ASP A 148 -21.12 0.84 6.99
CA ASP A 148 -21.08 -0.55 7.45
C ASP A 148 -19.63 -1.05 7.48
N PRO A 149 -18.99 -1.23 8.66
CA PRO A 149 -17.64 -1.71 8.77
C PRO A 149 -17.44 -3.13 8.22
N SER A 150 -18.54 -3.86 7.99
CA SER A 150 -18.52 -5.20 7.41
C SER A 150 -18.54 -5.20 5.87
N ALA A 151 -18.89 -4.09 5.24
CA ALA A 151 -18.90 -3.98 3.79
C ALA A 151 -17.47 -3.86 3.22
N LYS A 152 -17.20 -4.53 2.11
CA LYS A 152 -15.86 -4.59 1.51
C LYS A 152 -15.43 -3.23 0.96
N TYR A 153 -16.25 -2.61 0.11
CA TYR A 153 -15.89 -1.39 -0.59
C TYR A 153 -16.41 -0.16 0.16
N PHE A 154 -15.55 0.82 0.42
CA PHE A 154 -15.85 2.09 1.08
C PHE A 154 -16.68 1.96 2.37
N ASN A 155 -16.68 0.77 3.02
CA ASN A 155 -17.53 0.47 4.16
C ASN A 155 -19.02 0.80 3.90
N GLY A 156 -19.50 0.42 2.73
CA GLY A 156 -20.89 0.58 2.29
C GLY A 156 -21.04 1.33 0.97
N THR A 157 -21.67 0.66 0.01
CA THR A 157 -21.95 1.17 -1.34
C THR A 157 -23.37 0.76 -1.76
N ALA A 158 -23.99 1.53 -2.65
CA ALA A 158 -25.30 1.22 -3.20
C ALA A 158 -25.39 1.53 -4.70
N GLU A 159 -26.09 0.70 -5.45
CA GLU A 159 -26.26 0.84 -6.90
C GLU A 159 -27.15 2.04 -7.27
N ASP A 160 -28.12 2.33 -6.41
CA ASP A 160 -29.14 3.38 -6.60
C ASP A 160 -28.71 4.78 -6.16
N VAL A 161 -27.48 4.98 -5.71
CA VAL A 161 -26.93 6.28 -5.25
C VAL A 161 -27.23 7.44 -6.23
N LEU A 162 -27.22 7.17 -7.52
CA LEU A 162 -27.47 8.19 -8.56
C LEU A 162 -28.86 8.02 -9.22
N SER A 163 -29.77 7.23 -8.66
CA SER A 163 -31.12 7.09 -9.20
C SER A 163 -31.90 8.38 -9.02
N ILE A 164 -32.82 8.65 -9.93
CA ILE A 164 -33.68 9.86 -9.86
C ILE A 164 -34.49 9.87 -8.56
N GLU A 165 -34.96 8.69 -8.11
CA GLU A 165 -35.71 8.52 -6.88
C GLU A 165 -34.90 8.92 -5.64
N GLN A 166 -33.63 8.48 -5.59
CA GLN A 166 -32.75 8.82 -4.48
C GLN A 166 -32.37 10.31 -4.52
N VAL A 167 -31.97 10.82 -5.69
CA VAL A 167 -31.59 12.22 -5.88
C VAL A 167 -32.75 13.19 -5.62
N ALA A 168 -34.00 12.78 -5.88
CA ALA A 168 -35.18 13.59 -5.59
C ALA A 168 -35.37 13.89 -4.10
N ARG A 169 -34.84 13.06 -3.21
CA ARG A 169 -34.89 13.25 -1.75
C ARG A 169 -34.00 14.42 -1.27
N TRP A 170 -32.95 14.76 -2.00
CA TRP A 170 -31.98 15.77 -1.64
C TRP A 170 -32.37 17.14 -2.19
N LYS A 171 -32.59 18.11 -1.32
CA LYS A 171 -33.04 19.45 -1.71
C LYS A 171 -31.92 20.30 -2.32
N SER A 172 -30.74 20.26 -1.71
CA SER A 172 -29.55 21.03 -2.12
C SER A 172 -28.32 20.17 -1.98
N PRO A 173 -28.05 19.26 -2.93
CA PRO A 173 -26.92 18.34 -2.84
C PRO A 173 -25.58 18.97 -3.27
N GLU A 174 -25.58 20.24 -3.68
CA GLU A 174 -24.37 20.95 -4.12
C GLU A 174 -23.32 20.99 -3.03
N GLY A 175 -22.08 20.65 -3.37
CA GLY A 175 -20.96 20.51 -2.44
C GLY A 175 -20.88 19.13 -1.76
N GLY A 176 -21.82 18.20 -2.07
CA GLY A 176 -21.67 16.79 -1.76
C GLY A 176 -20.64 16.11 -2.66
N TYR A 177 -20.19 14.92 -2.26
CA TYR A 177 -19.23 14.13 -3.03
C TYR A 177 -19.83 12.79 -3.44
N VAL A 178 -19.48 12.34 -4.64
CA VAL A 178 -19.70 10.96 -5.10
C VAL A 178 -18.34 10.27 -5.14
N HIS A 179 -18.20 9.19 -4.41
CA HIS A 179 -17.04 8.32 -4.42
C HIS A 179 -17.41 7.00 -5.08
N ALA A 180 -16.58 6.51 -5.97
CA ALA A 180 -16.83 5.26 -6.65
C ALA A 180 -15.52 4.53 -6.95
N LEU A 181 -15.56 3.21 -7.10
CA LEU A 181 -14.46 2.51 -7.74
C LEU A 181 -14.44 2.80 -9.24
N HIS A 182 -13.27 2.66 -9.84
CA HIS A 182 -13.10 2.56 -11.29
C HIS A 182 -13.86 1.30 -11.80
N PRO A 183 -14.41 1.30 -13.02
CA PRO A 183 -15.17 0.15 -13.55
C PRO A 183 -14.41 -1.18 -13.53
N SER A 184 -13.08 -1.14 -13.66
CA SER A 184 -12.20 -2.32 -13.58
C SER A 184 -11.61 -2.55 -12.19
N GLU A 185 -12.07 -1.86 -11.18
CA GLU A 185 -11.61 -1.97 -9.78
C GLU A 185 -10.11 -1.70 -9.59
N TRP A 186 -9.46 -0.93 -10.49
CA TRP A 186 -8.03 -0.63 -10.39
C TRP A 186 -7.69 0.49 -9.41
N GLY A 187 -8.68 1.18 -8.88
CA GLY A 187 -8.61 2.28 -7.94
C GLY A 187 -9.97 2.94 -7.84
N ASP A 188 -10.00 4.18 -7.44
CA ASP A 188 -11.22 4.96 -7.27
C ASP A 188 -11.26 6.23 -8.15
N VAL A 189 -12.44 6.83 -8.18
CA VAL A 189 -12.72 8.12 -8.81
C VAL A 189 -13.68 8.89 -7.92
N HIS A 190 -13.48 10.20 -7.86
CA HIS A 190 -14.24 11.09 -7.00
C HIS A 190 -14.82 12.25 -7.79
N TYR A 191 -16.01 12.68 -7.38
CA TYR A 191 -16.72 13.80 -8.01
C TYR A 191 -17.32 14.71 -6.94
N ILE A 192 -17.28 16.01 -7.19
CA ILE A 192 -18.08 16.97 -6.44
C ILE A 192 -19.42 17.17 -7.16
N ILE A 193 -20.49 17.25 -6.41
CA ILE A 193 -21.83 17.53 -6.92
C ILE A 193 -21.95 19.04 -7.14
N SER A 194 -22.12 19.46 -8.39
CA SER A 194 -22.30 20.88 -8.77
C SER A 194 -23.77 21.30 -8.82
N GLY A 195 -24.71 20.35 -8.81
CA GLY A 195 -26.14 20.62 -8.82
C GLY A 195 -26.98 19.49 -9.37
N LYS A 196 -28.18 19.88 -9.88
CA LYS A 196 -29.09 19.00 -10.62
C LYS A 196 -29.42 19.62 -11.97
N ASN A 197 -29.58 18.79 -12.98
CA ASN A 197 -30.07 19.20 -14.29
C ASN A 197 -31.62 19.23 -14.33
N ASP A 198 -32.19 19.68 -15.45
CA ASP A 198 -33.64 19.78 -15.67
C ASP A 198 -34.36 18.42 -15.60
N LYS A 199 -33.63 17.30 -15.70
CA LYS A 199 -34.19 15.96 -15.59
C LYS A 199 -34.13 15.41 -14.15
N GLY A 200 -33.59 16.19 -13.20
CA GLY A 200 -33.41 15.79 -11.81
C GLY A 200 -32.20 14.91 -11.55
N GLU A 201 -31.31 14.75 -12.54
CA GLU A 201 -30.05 14.02 -12.39
C GLU A 201 -28.95 14.92 -11.79
N LEU A 202 -28.01 14.35 -11.05
CA LEU A 202 -26.86 15.10 -10.53
C LEU A 202 -25.94 15.58 -11.67
N THR A 203 -25.47 16.81 -11.55
CA THR A 203 -24.34 17.32 -12.33
C THR A 203 -23.06 17.17 -11.51
N LEU A 204 -22.03 16.56 -12.10
CA LEU A 204 -20.82 16.12 -11.41
C LEU A 204 -19.58 16.74 -12.08
N GLU A 205 -18.61 17.13 -11.24
CA GLU A 205 -17.28 17.57 -11.67
C GLU A 205 -16.22 16.72 -10.97
N GLY A 206 -15.31 16.08 -11.73
CA GLY A 206 -14.29 15.19 -11.18
C GLY A 206 -13.97 14.01 -12.08
N GLY A 207 -13.59 12.87 -11.47
CA GLY A 207 -13.27 11.63 -12.16
C GLY A 207 -11.89 11.61 -12.79
N TRP A 208 -10.98 12.50 -12.35
CA TRP A 208 -9.59 12.58 -12.86
C TRP A 208 -8.57 11.77 -12.05
N GLN A 209 -8.98 11.06 -10.99
CA GLN A 209 -8.09 10.27 -10.13
C GLN A 209 -7.56 9.01 -10.79
N ASN A 210 -8.16 8.59 -11.91
CA ASN A 210 -7.66 7.51 -12.73
C ASN A 210 -7.44 8.02 -14.16
N ASN A 211 -6.28 7.71 -14.72
CA ASN A 211 -5.87 8.17 -16.05
C ASN A 211 -6.60 7.45 -17.21
N ARG A 212 -7.25 6.33 -16.94
CA ARG A 212 -8.15 5.66 -17.89
C ARG A 212 -9.58 6.16 -17.69
N LYS A 213 -10.03 7.07 -18.55
CA LYS A 213 -11.33 7.76 -18.44
C LYS A 213 -12.50 6.83 -18.79
N MET A 214 -12.79 5.86 -17.93
CA MET A 214 -13.87 4.88 -18.11
C MET A 214 -15.12 5.19 -17.27
N GLY A 215 -15.12 6.29 -16.50
CA GLY A 215 -16.19 6.67 -15.57
C GLY A 215 -16.14 5.91 -14.26
N MET A 216 -17.27 5.79 -13.59
CA MET A 216 -17.40 5.19 -12.28
C MET A 216 -18.07 3.82 -12.32
N HIS A 217 -17.74 2.94 -11.36
CA HIS A 217 -18.39 1.65 -11.19
C HIS A 217 -19.88 1.80 -10.87
N LYS A 218 -20.74 0.96 -11.48
CA LYS A 218 -22.19 1.10 -11.33
C LYS A 218 -22.71 0.73 -9.94
N LYS A 219 -22.03 -0.19 -9.22
CA LYS A 219 -22.47 -0.72 -7.92
C LYS A 219 -21.64 -0.18 -6.76
N TYR A 220 -20.32 -0.06 -6.93
CA TYR A 220 -19.41 0.26 -5.83
C TYR A 220 -19.21 1.78 -5.76
N ARG A 221 -20.24 2.47 -5.25
CA ARG A 221 -20.27 3.92 -5.09
C ARG A 221 -21.12 4.34 -3.89
N PHE A 222 -20.81 5.51 -3.33
CA PHE A 222 -21.57 6.14 -2.26
C PHE A 222 -21.52 7.67 -2.41
N VAL A 223 -22.40 8.36 -1.70
CA VAL A 223 -22.31 9.83 -1.60
C VAL A 223 -22.10 10.25 -0.15
N GLU A 224 -21.46 11.39 0.06
CA GLU A 224 -21.33 12.01 1.38
C GLU A 224 -21.52 13.53 1.30
N ASN A 225 -21.62 14.16 2.48
CA ASN A 225 -21.92 15.58 2.64
C ASN A 225 -23.31 15.96 2.09
N ILE A 226 -24.31 15.15 2.41
CA ILE A 226 -25.73 15.37 2.05
C ILE A 226 -26.53 15.57 3.32
N PHE A 227 -27.22 16.71 3.47
CA PHE A 227 -27.95 17.05 4.69
C PHE A 227 -29.07 16.06 5.04
N GLU A 228 -29.82 15.61 4.04
CA GLU A 228 -30.94 14.69 4.20
C GLU A 228 -30.51 13.28 4.66
N GLU A 229 -29.23 12.94 4.48
CA GLU A 229 -28.64 11.66 4.91
C GLU A 229 -27.96 11.76 6.29
N LEU A 230 -28.19 12.86 7.05
CA LEU A 230 -27.76 12.98 8.44
C LEU A 230 -28.74 12.24 9.36
N ASP A 231 -28.61 10.93 9.47
CA ASP A 231 -29.58 10.06 10.13
C ASP A 231 -28.97 9.04 11.12
N THR A 232 -27.65 8.95 11.17
CA THR A 232 -26.91 8.00 12.01
C THR A 232 -25.95 8.71 12.98
N ALA A 233 -25.78 8.15 14.17
CA ALA A 233 -24.86 8.71 15.18
C ALA A 233 -23.41 8.77 14.68
N ASN A 234 -22.68 9.81 15.06
CA ASN A 234 -21.34 10.20 14.61
C ASN A 234 -21.28 10.77 13.18
N GLU A 235 -22.43 11.11 12.62
CA GLU A 235 -22.48 11.86 11.37
C GLU A 235 -22.63 13.35 11.61
N TRP A 236 -22.12 14.12 10.64
CA TRP A 236 -22.18 15.58 10.62
C TRP A 236 -22.42 16.13 9.24
N PHE A 237 -22.94 17.36 9.19
CA PHE A 237 -23.09 18.16 7.98
C PHE A 237 -22.81 19.62 8.28
N TYR A 238 -22.11 20.32 7.38
CA TYR A 238 -21.87 21.75 7.50
C TYR A 238 -22.53 22.53 6.38
N ASP A 239 -23.51 23.34 6.74
CA ASP A 239 -24.14 24.27 5.82
C ASP A 239 -23.29 25.54 5.68
N GLN A 240 -22.57 25.66 4.59
CA GLN A 240 -21.71 26.80 4.29
C GLN A 240 -22.49 28.11 4.10
N LYS A 241 -23.76 28.04 3.60
CA LYS A 241 -24.58 29.20 3.35
C LYS A 241 -25.01 29.88 4.65
N THR A 242 -25.26 29.11 5.67
CA THR A 242 -25.71 29.61 6.98
C THR A 242 -24.63 29.56 8.06
N ASN A 243 -23.43 29.06 7.76
CA ASN A 243 -22.35 28.75 8.70
C ASN A 243 -22.84 27.93 9.90
N THR A 244 -23.61 26.89 9.64
CA THR A 244 -24.20 26.04 10.68
C THR A 244 -23.65 24.61 10.59
N LEU A 245 -23.04 24.13 11.66
CA LEU A 245 -22.62 22.76 11.81
C LEU A 245 -23.77 21.97 12.46
N TYR A 246 -24.17 20.88 11.83
CA TYR A 246 -25.12 19.89 12.36
C TYR A 246 -24.34 18.64 12.72
N TYR A 247 -24.68 18.05 13.85
CA TYR A 247 -24.02 16.83 14.33
C TYR A 247 -25.02 15.91 15.02
N PHE A 248 -24.95 14.63 14.72
CA PHE A 248 -25.72 13.60 15.38
C PHE A 248 -24.81 12.88 16.41
N PRO A 249 -24.81 13.30 17.68
CA PRO A 249 -23.93 12.71 18.69
C PRO A 249 -24.36 11.28 19.06
N PRO A 250 -23.44 10.41 19.44
CA PRO A 250 -23.78 9.14 20.05
C PRO A 250 -24.50 9.36 21.40
N LYS A 251 -25.33 8.40 21.77
CA LYS A 251 -26.11 8.44 23.02
C LYS A 251 -25.22 8.67 24.23
N GLY A 252 -25.55 9.67 25.03
CA GLY A 252 -24.84 9.99 26.28
C GLY A 252 -23.62 10.91 26.13
N MET A 253 -23.28 11.36 24.92
CA MET A 253 -22.17 12.31 24.72
C MET A 253 -22.50 13.67 25.35
N ASN A 254 -21.56 14.21 26.13
CA ASN A 254 -21.65 15.57 26.64
C ASN A 254 -21.02 16.56 25.66
N LEU A 255 -21.84 17.16 24.80
CA LEU A 255 -21.40 18.11 23.77
C LEU A 255 -20.70 19.36 24.34
N LYS A 256 -20.99 19.77 25.58
CA LYS A 256 -20.34 20.94 26.22
C LYS A 256 -18.89 20.64 26.63
N ALA A 257 -18.60 19.38 26.96
CA ALA A 257 -17.26 18.94 27.36
C ALA A 257 -16.43 18.40 26.19
N ALA A 258 -17.08 18.06 25.07
CA ALA A 258 -16.40 17.50 23.90
C ALA A 258 -15.60 18.57 23.17
N LYS A 259 -14.38 18.21 22.77
CA LYS A 259 -13.50 19.04 21.94
C LYS A 259 -13.79 18.75 20.47
N PHE A 260 -14.12 19.77 19.71
CA PHE A 260 -14.36 19.71 18.28
C PHE A 260 -13.21 20.37 17.53
N GLU A 261 -12.70 19.70 16.50
CA GLU A 261 -11.55 20.14 15.70
C GLU A 261 -11.83 19.91 14.23
N THR A 262 -11.32 20.80 13.35
CA THR A 262 -11.39 20.64 11.90
C THR A 262 -10.08 21.04 11.25
N PRO A 263 -9.49 20.20 10.37
CA PRO A 263 -8.27 20.50 9.65
C PRO A 263 -8.42 21.74 8.76
N GLN A 264 -7.33 22.53 8.63
CA GLN A 264 -7.28 23.73 7.81
C GLN A 264 -6.10 23.76 6.84
N ILE A 265 -5.11 22.86 7.02
CA ILE A 265 -3.92 22.79 6.18
C ILE A 265 -3.64 21.33 5.78
N ALA A 266 -3.07 21.15 4.61
CA ALA A 266 -2.71 19.84 4.06
C ALA A 266 -1.30 19.38 4.49
N HIS A 267 -0.40 20.32 4.75
CA HIS A 267 1.00 20.05 5.12
C HIS A 267 1.31 20.58 6.50
N LEU A 268 2.13 19.85 7.27
CA LEU A 268 2.61 20.25 8.59
C LEU A 268 4.06 20.72 8.54
N PHE A 269 4.91 20.01 7.77
CA PHE A 269 6.30 20.35 7.54
C PHE A 269 6.63 20.35 6.07
N GLU A 270 7.39 21.34 5.61
CA GLU A 270 7.86 21.43 4.23
C GLU A 270 9.36 21.74 4.19
N PHE A 271 10.10 20.95 3.41
CA PHE A 271 11.50 21.17 3.09
C PHE A 271 11.56 21.73 1.67
N LYS A 272 11.77 23.03 1.53
CA LYS A 272 11.74 23.75 0.24
C LYS A 272 13.15 24.16 -0.20
N GLY A 273 13.80 23.30 -0.92
CA GLY A 273 15.10 23.54 -1.56
C GLY A 273 15.04 23.30 -3.07
N SER A 274 16.18 22.98 -3.63
CA SER A 274 16.35 22.58 -5.03
C SER A 274 17.65 21.80 -5.19
N GLU A 275 17.91 21.20 -6.35
CA GLU A 275 19.19 20.54 -6.65
C GLU A 275 20.41 21.46 -6.38
N THR A 276 20.31 22.75 -6.70
CA THR A 276 21.42 23.71 -6.54
C THR A 276 21.50 24.35 -5.15
N LYS A 277 20.38 24.34 -4.40
CA LYS A 277 20.28 24.91 -3.04
C LYS A 277 19.41 24.01 -2.16
N PRO A 278 19.84 22.79 -1.86
CA PRO A 278 19.05 21.86 -1.06
C PRO A 278 19.00 22.25 0.41
N VAL A 279 17.93 21.82 1.08
CA VAL A 279 17.79 21.85 2.53
C VAL A 279 18.57 20.68 3.11
N LYS A 280 19.51 20.92 4.05
CA LYS A 280 20.43 19.89 4.53
C LYS A 280 20.44 19.68 6.04
N ASN A 281 20.59 18.41 6.45
CA ASN A 281 20.92 18.00 7.82
C ASN A 281 19.89 18.47 8.87
N ILE A 282 18.58 18.37 8.54
CA ILE A 282 17.47 18.66 9.45
C ILE A 282 16.73 17.39 9.79
N HIS A 283 16.48 17.17 11.08
CA HIS A 283 15.88 15.95 11.60
C HIS A 283 14.64 16.26 12.46
N ILE A 284 13.58 15.50 12.28
CA ILE A 284 12.35 15.57 13.07
C ILE A 284 12.20 14.22 13.80
N GLU A 285 12.02 14.25 15.11
CA GLU A 285 12.02 13.04 15.93
C GLU A 285 10.93 13.03 17.01
N GLY A 286 10.28 11.87 17.21
CA GLY A 286 9.47 11.58 18.39
C GLY A 286 8.17 12.38 18.50
N LEU A 287 7.62 12.88 17.39
CA LEU A 287 6.41 13.69 17.34
C LEU A 287 5.21 12.89 16.86
N THR A 288 4.01 13.30 17.27
CA THR A 288 2.76 12.89 16.64
C THR A 288 2.33 13.94 15.60
N LEU A 289 2.18 13.58 14.36
CA LEU A 289 1.69 14.42 13.25
C LEU A 289 0.27 13.99 12.91
N THR A 290 -0.68 14.93 12.92
CA THR A 290 -2.10 14.57 12.83
C THR A 290 -2.98 15.65 12.21
N GLN A 291 -4.15 15.23 11.72
CA GLN A 291 -5.25 16.07 11.31
C GLN A 291 -4.89 17.08 10.21
N THR A 292 -4.67 16.58 9.00
CA THR A 292 -4.52 17.40 7.78
C THR A 292 -5.76 17.29 6.89
N LEU A 293 -5.94 18.25 5.98
CA LEU A 293 -7.02 18.24 4.97
C LEU A 293 -6.91 17.02 4.05
N ARG A 294 -8.04 16.53 3.56
CA ARG A 294 -8.10 15.55 2.47
C ARG A 294 -7.64 16.21 1.16
N THR A 295 -6.99 15.42 0.31
CA THR A 295 -6.42 15.89 -0.96
C THR A 295 -6.97 15.15 -2.17
N PHE A 296 -7.94 14.27 -1.99
CA PHE A 296 -8.47 13.38 -3.02
C PHE A 296 -9.03 14.10 -4.26
N MET A 297 -9.54 15.33 -4.13
CA MET A 297 -9.99 16.15 -5.26
C MET A 297 -8.84 16.92 -5.95
N GLU A 298 -7.62 16.87 -5.39
CA GLU A 298 -6.42 17.51 -5.96
C GLU A 298 -5.53 16.51 -6.72
N ASN A 299 -5.86 15.23 -6.76
CA ASN A 299 -5.18 14.20 -7.54
C ASN A 299 -5.48 14.35 -9.02
N LYS A 300 -4.77 15.27 -9.70
CA LYS A 300 -5.04 15.65 -11.10
C LYS A 300 -3.88 15.39 -12.04
N GLU A 301 -2.67 15.27 -11.50
CA GLU A 301 -1.47 15.03 -12.31
C GLU A 301 -1.33 13.54 -12.64
N PRO A 302 -1.38 13.12 -13.92
CA PRO A 302 -1.16 11.74 -14.28
C PRO A 302 0.30 11.37 -14.03
N LEU A 303 0.55 10.24 -13.38
CA LEU A 303 1.86 9.61 -13.35
C LEU A 303 2.20 9.04 -14.73
N LEU A 304 3.48 8.89 -15.00
CA LEU A 304 4.00 8.44 -16.28
C LEU A 304 3.39 7.09 -16.69
N ARG A 305 2.66 7.06 -17.81
CA ARG A 305 2.03 5.85 -18.39
C ARG A 305 1.28 4.98 -17.40
N SER A 306 0.72 5.59 -16.40
CA SER A 306 0.04 4.96 -15.28
C SER A 306 -1.48 5.02 -15.43
N ASP A 307 -2.16 4.19 -14.67
CA ASP A 307 -3.58 4.36 -14.37
C ASP A 307 -3.81 5.35 -13.22
N TRP A 308 -2.76 5.90 -12.68
CA TRP A 308 -2.70 6.65 -11.42
C TRP A 308 -2.49 8.13 -11.67
N THR A 309 -3.24 8.96 -10.97
CA THR A 309 -2.93 10.39 -10.83
C THR A 309 -2.48 10.68 -9.40
N ILE A 310 -1.77 11.76 -9.19
CA ILE A 310 -1.19 12.10 -7.89
C ILE A 310 -1.43 13.56 -7.52
N TYR A 311 -1.52 13.82 -6.21
CA TYR A 311 -1.30 15.11 -5.58
C TYR A 311 0.14 15.17 -5.07
N ARG A 312 0.92 16.17 -5.51
CA ARG A 312 2.32 16.34 -5.08
C ARG A 312 2.42 17.01 -3.74
N GLY A 313 2.07 16.28 -2.67
CA GLY A 313 2.12 16.75 -1.31
C GLY A 313 1.83 15.65 -0.29
N GLY A 314 2.14 15.94 0.96
CA GLY A 314 1.89 15.09 2.12
C GLY A 314 1.99 15.89 3.40
N ALA A 315 1.61 15.31 4.53
CA ALA A 315 1.75 15.98 5.82
C ALA A 315 3.21 16.41 6.09
N VAL A 316 4.18 15.65 5.58
CA VAL A 316 5.59 16.04 5.49
C VAL A 316 6.00 16.02 4.01
N LEU A 317 6.39 17.18 3.49
CA LEU A 317 6.83 17.35 2.10
C LEU A 317 8.33 17.60 2.05
N TYR A 318 9.06 16.73 1.35
CA TYR A 318 10.45 16.93 0.98
C TYR A 318 10.52 17.34 -0.49
N ASP A 319 10.98 18.56 -0.78
CA ASP A 319 11.18 19.09 -2.12
C ASP A 319 12.55 19.80 -2.15
N GLY A 320 13.57 19.12 -2.62
CA GLY A 320 14.94 19.61 -2.61
C GLY A 320 15.68 19.44 -1.28
N ALA A 321 15.64 18.23 -0.70
CA ALA A 321 16.28 17.94 0.59
C ALA A 321 17.47 16.95 0.44
N GLU A 322 18.48 17.13 1.29
CA GLU A 322 19.62 16.20 1.42
C GLU A 322 19.89 15.87 2.90
N ASN A 323 20.15 14.61 3.21
CA ASN A 323 20.50 14.12 4.54
C ASN A 323 19.49 14.53 5.63
N CYS A 324 18.21 14.69 5.27
CA CYS A 324 17.15 15.02 6.18
C CYS A 324 16.39 13.76 6.64
N SER A 325 15.80 13.79 7.83
CA SER A 325 15.10 12.60 8.33
C SER A 325 13.87 12.87 9.18
N LEU A 326 12.96 11.89 9.19
CA LEU A 326 11.81 11.79 10.09
C LEU A 326 11.94 10.48 10.86
N LYS A 327 12.12 10.54 12.20
CA LYS A 327 12.42 9.35 13.00
C LYS A 327 11.50 9.20 14.21
N ASN A 328 11.11 7.95 14.49
CA ASN A 328 10.36 7.60 15.71
C ASN A 328 9.06 8.41 15.90
N CYS A 329 8.46 8.88 14.81
CA CYS A 329 7.22 9.66 14.83
C CYS A 329 5.99 8.75 14.72
N THR A 330 4.84 9.31 15.13
CA THR A 330 3.52 8.75 14.86
C THR A 330 2.81 9.67 13.88
N LEU A 331 2.39 9.15 12.71
CA LEU A 331 1.60 9.86 11.71
C LEU A 331 0.22 9.21 11.68
N THR A 332 -0.83 9.97 11.99
CA THR A 332 -2.17 9.41 12.11
C THR A 332 -3.26 10.45 11.82
N ASN A 333 -4.41 9.98 11.34
CA ASN A 333 -5.54 10.85 10.97
C ASN A 333 -5.14 11.95 9.96
N LEU A 334 -4.39 11.58 8.93
CA LEU A 334 -3.99 12.48 7.86
C LEU A 334 -4.93 12.34 6.66
N GLY A 335 -5.38 13.46 6.10
CA GLY A 335 -6.39 13.45 5.05
C GLY A 335 -5.87 13.07 3.66
N GLY A 336 -4.57 13.18 3.39
CA GLY A 336 -3.90 12.81 2.15
C GLY A 336 -2.71 11.90 2.39
N ASN A 337 -1.63 12.05 1.60
CA ASN A 337 -0.39 11.30 1.78
C ASN A 337 0.31 11.68 3.10
N ALA A 338 0.98 10.72 3.74
CA ALA A 338 1.69 11.00 4.98
C ALA A 338 3.04 11.69 4.70
N VAL A 339 3.90 11.12 3.88
CA VAL A 339 5.21 11.68 3.52
C VAL A 339 5.40 11.66 2.01
N PHE A 340 5.78 12.79 1.44
CA PHE A 340 5.99 12.95 0.02
C PHE A 340 7.39 13.47 -0.29
N PHE A 341 8.13 12.75 -1.12
CA PHE A 341 9.43 13.15 -1.67
C PHE A 341 9.22 13.62 -3.11
N ASN A 342 9.20 14.94 -3.30
CA ASN A 342 8.95 15.60 -4.58
C ASN A 342 10.26 16.00 -5.23
N ASN A 343 10.41 15.72 -6.53
CA ASN A 343 11.56 16.15 -7.31
C ASN A 343 12.91 15.72 -6.70
N TYR A 344 13.89 16.62 -6.64
CA TYR A 344 15.23 16.36 -6.13
C TYR A 344 15.24 16.07 -4.63
N ASN A 345 15.65 14.88 -4.24
CA ASN A 345 15.95 14.52 -2.85
C ASN A 345 17.09 13.50 -2.82
N ARG A 346 18.02 13.59 -1.86
CA ARG A 346 19.16 12.67 -1.70
C ARG A 346 19.37 12.27 -0.25
N ASN A 347 19.64 10.99 -0.03
CA ASN A 347 20.01 10.45 1.28
C ASN A 347 19.04 10.80 2.41
N CYS A 348 17.76 11.02 2.10
CA CYS A 348 16.74 11.26 3.11
C CYS A 348 16.22 9.94 3.68
N GLU A 349 15.81 9.94 4.95
CA GLU A 349 15.40 8.72 5.65
C GLU A 349 14.11 8.95 6.45
N VAL A 350 13.18 8.00 6.37
CA VAL A 350 12.09 7.87 7.33
C VAL A 350 12.18 6.53 8.02
N SER A 351 12.32 6.55 9.34
CA SER A 351 12.56 5.31 10.09
C SER A 351 11.92 5.30 11.47
N GLY A 352 11.59 4.10 11.94
CA GLY A 352 11.02 3.88 13.27
C GLY A 352 9.63 4.50 13.47
N CYS A 353 8.88 4.82 12.41
CA CYS A 353 7.60 5.50 12.50
C CYS A 353 6.42 4.53 12.52
N GLN A 354 5.35 4.92 13.24
CA GLN A 354 4.03 4.32 13.13
C GLN A 354 3.16 5.22 12.24
N ILE A 355 2.55 4.65 11.20
CA ILE A 355 1.77 5.38 10.20
C ILE A 355 0.44 4.67 10.02
N SER A 356 -0.66 5.34 10.37
CA SER A 356 -1.98 4.73 10.35
C SER A 356 -3.10 5.76 10.18
N GLU A 357 -4.27 5.34 9.74
CA GLU A 357 -5.41 6.23 9.45
C GLU A 357 -5.01 7.31 8.44
N ILE A 358 -4.47 6.89 7.31
CA ILE A 358 -3.95 7.78 6.27
C ILE A 358 -4.93 7.83 5.10
N GLY A 359 -5.30 9.04 4.67
CA GLY A 359 -6.26 9.27 3.59
C GLY A 359 -5.84 8.64 2.27
N ALA A 360 -4.55 8.67 1.96
CA ALA A 360 -3.97 8.13 0.73
C ALA A 360 -2.77 7.20 1.04
N SER A 361 -1.61 7.44 0.41
CA SER A 361 -0.39 6.63 0.57
C SER A 361 0.45 7.03 1.78
N ALA A 362 1.19 6.08 2.38
CA ALA A 362 2.11 6.41 3.47
C ALA A 362 3.36 7.12 2.95
N PHE A 363 3.97 6.62 1.88
CA PHE A 363 5.15 7.21 1.26
C PHE A 363 4.99 7.32 -0.24
N CYS A 364 5.34 8.48 -0.80
CA CYS A 364 5.45 8.69 -2.25
C CYS A 364 6.80 9.28 -2.60
N PHE A 365 7.50 8.68 -3.57
CA PHE A 365 8.72 9.20 -4.18
C PHE A 365 8.42 9.49 -5.64
N VAL A 366 8.31 10.76 -6.01
CA VAL A 366 7.88 11.15 -7.36
C VAL A 366 8.82 12.21 -7.93
N GLY A 367 9.55 11.84 -8.97
CA GLY A 367 10.48 12.72 -9.66
C GLY A 367 9.79 13.74 -10.59
N ASP A 368 10.59 14.63 -11.14
CA ASP A 368 10.14 15.61 -12.12
C ASP A 368 9.86 14.90 -13.47
N PRO A 369 8.70 15.07 -14.09
CA PRO A 369 8.42 14.58 -15.44
C PRO A 369 9.48 14.98 -16.49
N ASN A 370 10.11 16.13 -16.33
CA ASN A 370 11.18 16.60 -17.21
C ASN A 370 12.48 15.77 -17.08
N ALA A 371 12.62 14.96 -16.04
CA ALA A 371 13.73 14.00 -15.93
C ALA A 371 13.54 12.77 -16.82
N VAL A 372 12.35 12.53 -17.35
CA VAL A 372 12.02 11.38 -18.20
C VAL A 372 12.38 11.68 -19.67
N ARG A 373 12.99 10.69 -20.34
CA ARG A 373 13.25 10.72 -21.78
C ARG A 373 12.09 10.11 -22.55
N SER A 374 11.69 10.73 -23.65
CA SER A 374 10.55 10.29 -24.45
C SER A 374 9.30 10.00 -23.61
N PRO A 375 8.83 10.96 -22.78
CA PRO A 375 7.73 10.73 -21.86
C PRO A 375 6.41 10.49 -22.57
N SER A 376 5.52 9.72 -21.93
CA SER A 376 4.15 9.50 -22.36
C SER A 376 3.30 9.35 -21.09
N PHE A 377 2.31 10.24 -20.87
CA PHE A 377 1.54 10.29 -19.64
C PHE A 377 0.17 9.60 -19.76
N GLU A 378 -0.39 9.57 -20.95
CA GLU A 378 -1.68 8.90 -21.18
C GLU A 378 -1.42 7.44 -21.59
N TYR A 379 -2.24 6.51 -21.13
CA TYR A 379 -2.07 5.07 -21.40
C TYR A 379 -1.97 4.73 -22.90
N TRP A 380 -2.73 5.42 -23.74
CA TRP A 380 -2.76 5.22 -25.21
C TRP A 380 -1.69 6.01 -25.96
N GLN A 381 -0.97 6.90 -25.30
CA GLN A 381 0.15 7.60 -25.93
C GLN A 381 1.34 6.65 -26.11
N TYR A 382 2.03 6.79 -27.21
CA TYR A 382 3.28 6.12 -27.46
C TYR A 382 4.20 7.03 -28.29
N MET A 383 5.47 6.82 -28.13
CA MET A 383 6.49 7.51 -28.95
C MET A 383 6.76 6.66 -30.21
N PRO A 384 6.68 7.23 -31.43
CA PRO A 384 7.10 6.51 -32.63
C PRO A 384 8.55 6.03 -32.50
N LEU A 385 8.82 4.79 -32.90
CA LEU A 385 10.12 4.12 -32.70
C LEU A 385 11.33 4.96 -33.20
N ALA A 386 11.15 5.67 -34.32
CA ALA A 386 12.20 6.55 -34.90
C ALA A 386 12.46 7.82 -34.07
N GLN A 387 11.58 8.18 -33.14
CA GLN A 387 11.67 9.40 -32.31
C GLN A 387 12.08 9.09 -30.87
N ILE A 388 12.18 7.81 -30.50
CA ILE A 388 12.60 7.42 -29.15
C ILE A 388 14.03 7.88 -28.89
N ASP A 389 14.22 8.64 -27.80
CA ASP A 389 15.56 8.94 -27.28
C ASP A 389 16.20 7.63 -26.78
N ARG A 390 17.30 7.23 -27.38
CA ARG A 390 18.01 5.98 -27.04
C ARG A 390 19.09 6.14 -25.98
N THR A 391 19.20 7.31 -25.36
CA THR A 391 20.13 7.54 -24.25
C THR A 391 19.60 6.81 -22.99
N PRO A 392 20.36 5.94 -22.35
CA PRO A 392 19.95 5.26 -21.12
C PRO A 392 19.74 6.22 -19.94
N GLY A 393 18.81 5.88 -19.06
CA GLY A 393 18.59 6.55 -17.78
C GLY A 393 17.88 7.91 -17.89
N PRO A 394 17.92 8.70 -16.82
CA PRO A 394 17.21 9.98 -16.73
C PRO A 394 17.86 11.07 -17.61
N LYS A 395 17.08 12.12 -17.90
CA LYS A 395 17.54 13.31 -18.63
C LYS A 395 18.15 14.36 -17.71
N THR A 396 17.66 14.45 -16.47
CA THR A 396 18.14 15.39 -15.44
C THR A 396 18.29 14.64 -14.11
N ASN A 397 18.81 15.32 -13.08
CA ASN A 397 18.92 14.76 -11.72
C ASN A 397 17.75 15.14 -10.80
N ASN A 398 16.69 15.77 -11.34
CA ASN A 398 15.58 16.28 -10.54
C ASN A 398 14.58 15.18 -10.17
N TYR A 399 15.02 14.21 -9.37
CA TYR A 399 14.24 13.08 -8.89
C TYR A 399 14.77 12.56 -7.55
N PRO A 400 13.96 11.85 -6.74
CA PRO A 400 14.42 11.25 -5.49
C PRO A 400 15.38 10.08 -5.74
N SER A 401 16.51 10.05 -5.02
CA SER A 401 17.47 8.95 -5.08
C SER A 401 18.17 8.71 -3.75
N GLU A 402 18.60 7.46 -3.51
CA GLU A 402 19.37 7.05 -2.33
C GLU A 402 18.66 7.31 -0.99
N CYS A 403 17.32 7.43 -1.04
CA CYS A 403 16.49 7.61 0.14
C CYS A 403 16.08 6.26 0.74
N LYS A 404 15.67 6.27 2.03
CA LYS A 404 15.35 5.06 2.78
C LYS A 404 14.02 5.15 3.51
N VAL A 405 13.25 4.07 3.42
CA VAL A 405 12.07 3.76 4.24
C VAL A 405 12.40 2.52 5.07
N TYR A 406 12.71 2.70 6.35
CA TYR A 406 13.28 1.64 7.18
C TYR A 406 12.59 1.50 8.52
N ASP A 407 12.24 0.26 8.92
CA ASP A 407 11.67 -0.03 10.23
C ASP A 407 10.39 0.79 10.54
N ASN A 408 9.44 0.86 9.58
CA ASN A 408 8.17 1.55 9.79
C ASN A 408 7.01 0.57 9.86
N LEU A 409 6.05 0.85 10.74
CA LEU A 409 4.79 0.13 10.85
C LEU A 409 3.69 0.95 10.16
N MET A 410 3.16 0.41 9.05
CA MET A 410 2.15 1.05 8.20
C MET A 410 0.89 0.22 8.15
N PHE A 411 -0.25 0.79 8.51
CA PHE A 411 -1.53 0.07 8.44
C PHE A 411 -2.72 1.03 8.34
N ASN A 412 -3.84 0.49 7.86
CA ASN A 412 -5.07 1.24 7.63
C ASN A 412 -4.83 2.50 6.78
N LEU A 413 -4.25 2.27 5.61
CA LEU A 413 -3.95 3.28 4.61
C LEU A 413 -5.11 3.40 3.62
N GLY A 414 -5.14 4.50 2.85
CA GLY A 414 -6.14 4.69 1.82
C GLY A 414 -7.55 4.76 2.39
N VAL A 415 -7.75 5.36 3.57
CA VAL A 415 -9.08 5.44 4.18
C VAL A 415 -10.03 6.33 3.36
N VAL A 416 -9.50 7.24 2.55
CA VAL A 416 -10.23 8.07 1.61
C VAL A 416 -10.02 7.56 0.18
N GLU A 417 -8.78 7.53 -0.27
CA GLU A 417 -8.37 7.18 -1.63
C GLU A 417 -7.98 5.71 -1.74
N LYS A 418 -8.60 4.96 -2.66
CA LYS A 418 -8.35 3.52 -2.82
C LYS A 418 -7.18 3.22 -3.74
N GLN A 419 -6.79 4.17 -4.58
CA GLN A 419 -5.58 4.09 -5.40
C GLN A 419 -4.37 4.57 -4.59
N SER A 420 -3.95 3.77 -3.61
CA SER A 420 -2.91 4.09 -2.64
C SER A 420 -1.98 2.92 -2.35
N ALA A 421 -0.80 3.23 -1.83
CA ALA A 421 0.22 2.24 -1.44
C ALA A 421 0.85 2.56 -0.09
N GLY A 422 1.47 1.55 0.55
CA GLY A 422 2.38 1.80 1.66
C GLY A 422 3.60 2.58 1.19
N VAL A 423 4.20 2.17 0.06
CA VAL A 423 5.31 2.90 -0.58
C VAL A 423 5.04 2.95 -2.08
N GLU A 424 4.98 4.17 -2.63
CA GLU A 424 4.83 4.46 -4.06
C GLU A 424 6.13 5.00 -4.63
N LEU A 425 6.66 4.36 -5.67
CA LEU A 425 7.90 4.74 -6.36
C LEU A 425 7.60 5.05 -7.82
N SER A 426 7.83 6.30 -8.23
CA SER A 426 7.62 6.78 -9.60
C SER A 426 8.71 7.78 -9.98
N MET A 427 9.33 7.60 -11.14
CA MET A 427 10.40 8.50 -11.62
C MET A 427 11.50 8.74 -10.57
N CYS A 428 12.02 7.68 -9.95
CA CYS A 428 13.03 7.74 -8.91
C CYS A 428 14.09 6.63 -9.08
N GLN A 429 15.17 6.65 -8.30
CA GLN A 429 16.26 5.68 -8.43
C GLN A 429 16.83 5.30 -7.06
N SER A 430 17.25 4.05 -6.91
CA SER A 430 18.03 3.58 -5.73
C SER A 430 17.35 3.87 -4.39
N ILE A 431 16.03 3.66 -4.29
CA ILE A 431 15.30 3.76 -3.04
C ILE A 431 15.39 2.43 -2.31
N THR A 432 15.68 2.48 -1.01
CA THR A 432 15.70 1.31 -0.13
C THR A 432 14.42 1.26 0.69
N VAL A 433 13.66 0.17 0.57
CA VAL A 433 12.46 -0.12 1.38
C VAL A 433 12.75 -1.39 2.18
N SER A 434 13.02 -1.25 3.47
CA SER A 434 13.58 -2.35 4.26
C SER A 434 12.98 -2.44 5.66
N HIS A 435 12.73 -3.67 6.12
CA HIS A 435 12.22 -3.95 7.47
C HIS A 435 10.92 -3.23 7.83
N ASN A 436 10.02 -3.01 6.87
CA ASN A 436 8.71 -2.43 7.15
C ASN A 436 7.66 -3.53 7.35
N THR A 437 6.69 -3.29 8.22
CA THR A 437 5.47 -4.10 8.32
C THR A 437 4.31 -3.28 7.75
N ILE A 438 3.66 -3.80 6.70
CA ILE A 438 2.62 -3.10 5.93
C ILE A 438 1.39 -4.00 5.83
N TYR A 439 0.24 -3.51 6.31
CA TYR A 439 -1.01 -4.26 6.18
C TYR A 439 -2.25 -3.34 6.20
N ASP A 440 -3.41 -3.92 5.89
CA ASP A 440 -4.69 -3.21 5.77
C ASP A 440 -4.61 -2.06 4.75
N VAL A 441 -4.27 -2.41 3.49
CA VAL A 441 -4.13 -1.46 2.37
C VAL A 441 -5.15 -1.80 1.28
N PRO A 442 -5.89 -0.81 0.73
CA PRO A 442 -6.90 -1.06 -0.29
C PRO A 442 -6.33 -1.55 -1.62
N ARG A 443 -5.09 -1.16 -1.98
CA ARG A 443 -4.41 -1.56 -3.20
C ARG A 443 -3.08 -2.27 -2.87
N ALA A 444 -1.94 -1.75 -3.23
CA ALA A 444 -0.64 -2.41 -3.05
C ALA A 444 0.06 -2.02 -1.75
N GLY A 445 0.77 -2.95 -1.13
CA GLY A 445 1.66 -2.63 -0.02
C GLY A 445 2.87 -1.82 -0.47
N ILE A 446 3.53 -2.26 -1.56
CA ILE A 446 4.65 -1.56 -2.19
C ILE A 446 4.38 -1.53 -3.69
N ASN A 447 4.46 -0.36 -4.31
CA ASN A 447 4.20 -0.17 -5.72
C ASN A 447 5.38 0.51 -6.42
N VAL A 448 5.82 -0.05 -7.56
CA VAL A 448 6.77 0.58 -8.47
C VAL A 448 6.01 0.95 -9.74
N SER A 449 5.69 2.24 -9.87
CA SER A 449 5.05 2.76 -11.07
C SER A 449 6.06 2.93 -12.18
N GLU A 450 5.70 2.55 -13.37
CA GLU A 450 6.51 2.53 -14.58
C GLU A 450 7.97 2.06 -14.35
N GLY A 451 8.78 2.06 -15.36
CA GLY A 451 10.11 1.47 -15.28
C GLY A 451 11.16 2.27 -14.58
N THR A 452 10.91 3.36 -13.95
CA THR A 452 11.88 4.20 -13.24
C THR A 452 13.37 3.87 -13.53
N TRP A 453 14.33 4.50 -12.92
CA TRP A 453 15.72 4.21 -13.29
C TRP A 453 16.34 3.03 -12.50
N GLY A 454 15.52 2.30 -11.77
CA GLY A 454 15.89 1.07 -11.08
C GLY A 454 16.80 1.27 -9.88
N GLY A 455 17.53 0.20 -9.51
CA GLY A 455 18.42 0.21 -8.34
C GLY A 455 17.69 0.17 -7.00
N HIS A 456 16.38 -0.02 -6.99
CA HIS A 456 15.61 -0.15 -5.76
C HIS A 456 15.96 -1.45 -5.05
N ILE A 457 16.05 -1.39 -3.72
CA ILE A 457 16.26 -2.56 -2.84
C ILE A 457 15.04 -2.67 -1.92
N ILE A 458 14.26 -3.73 -2.13
CA ILE A 458 13.04 -4.01 -1.37
C ILE A 458 13.28 -5.31 -0.62
N GLU A 459 13.54 -5.21 0.70
CA GLU A 459 14.02 -6.36 1.46
C GLU A 459 13.51 -6.41 2.89
N TYR A 460 13.39 -7.61 3.43
CA TYR A 460 12.97 -7.89 4.80
C TYR A 460 11.64 -7.25 5.21
N ASN A 461 10.78 -6.92 4.26
CA ASN A 461 9.45 -6.39 4.57
C ASN A 461 8.49 -7.54 4.89
N ASP A 462 7.49 -7.26 5.73
CA ASP A 462 6.34 -8.13 6.04
C ASP A 462 5.08 -7.43 5.52
N VAL A 463 4.54 -7.90 4.39
CA VAL A 463 3.45 -7.24 3.68
C VAL A 463 2.26 -8.19 3.54
N PHE A 464 1.11 -7.83 4.11
CA PHE A 464 -0.06 -8.70 4.09
C PHE A 464 -1.38 -7.92 4.17
N ASN A 465 -2.50 -8.60 3.91
CA ASN A 465 -3.84 -8.00 3.88
C ASN A 465 -3.90 -6.73 3.01
N THR A 466 -3.43 -6.87 1.79
CA THR A 466 -3.43 -5.86 0.73
C THR A 466 -4.49 -6.18 -0.31
N VAL A 467 -4.69 -5.29 -1.30
CA VAL A 467 -5.68 -5.44 -2.37
C VAL A 467 -7.10 -5.62 -1.83
N LYS A 468 -7.41 -4.97 -0.71
CA LYS A 468 -8.70 -5.12 -0.02
C LYS A 468 -9.88 -4.53 -0.79
N GLU A 469 -9.63 -3.43 -1.52
CA GLU A 469 -10.68 -2.68 -2.20
C GLU A 469 -10.35 -2.43 -3.69
N SER A 470 -9.42 -3.19 -4.26
CA SER A 470 -9.10 -3.15 -5.68
C SER A 470 -8.99 -4.56 -6.26
N GLY A 471 -8.75 -4.67 -7.56
CA GLY A 471 -8.51 -5.94 -8.27
C GLY A 471 -7.26 -5.87 -9.15
N ASP A 472 -6.75 -7.03 -9.57
CA ASP A 472 -5.60 -7.17 -10.49
C ASP A 472 -4.29 -6.52 -9.96
N HIS A 473 -4.01 -6.67 -8.67
CA HIS A 473 -2.82 -6.14 -8.01
C HIS A 473 -2.20 -7.16 -7.06
N GLY A 474 -1.07 -6.80 -6.44
CA GLY A 474 -0.35 -7.64 -5.48
C GLY A 474 0.06 -6.91 -4.20
N SER A 475 0.57 -7.67 -3.23
CA SER A 475 1.24 -7.09 -2.05
C SER A 475 2.44 -6.24 -2.47
N PHE A 476 3.28 -6.76 -3.36
CA PHE A 476 4.15 -5.98 -4.23
C PHE A 476 3.50 -5.89 -5.61
N ASN A 477 3.44 -4.69 -6.17
CA ASN A 477 2.92 -4.46 -7.52
C ASN A 477 3.88 -3.58 -8.32
N SER A 478 4.00 -3.84 -9.61
CA SER A 478 4.77 -2.98 -10.50
C SER A 478 4.24 -3.05 -11.93
N TRP A 479 4.55 -2.02 -12.70
CA TRP A 479 4.47 -2.03 -14.15
C TRP A 479 5.73 -1.35 -14.72
N GLY A 480 5.95 -1.51 -16.02
CA GLY A 480 7.13 -1.00 -16.72
C GLY A 480 6.75 -0.55 -18.11
N ARG A 481 5.71 0.26 -18.23
CA ARG A 481 5.28 0.87 -19.47
C ARG A 481 6.25 1.99 -19.86
N ASP A 482 7.49 1.60 -20.08
CA ASP A 482 8.61 2.49 -20.37
C ASP A 482 8.54 3.03 -21.79
N ARG A 483 9.58 3.76 -22.26
CA ARG A 483 9.57 4.46 -23.57
C ARG A 483 9.40 3.53 -24.78
N TYR A 484 9.65 2.22 -24.63
CA TYR A 484 9.39 1.21 -25.67
C TYR A 484 7.95 0.75 -25.75
N TRP A 485 7.15 1.03 -24.74
CA TRP A 485 5.79 0.53 -24.59
C TRP A 485 4.87 1.01 -25.71
N HIS A 486 4.06 0.08 -26.23
CA HIS A 486 3.05 0.37 -27.23
C HIS A 486 1.70 -0.29 -26.82
N PRO A 487 0.56 0.41 -26.92
CA PRO A 487 -0.74 -0.14 -26.56
C PRO A 487 -1.21 -1.28 -27.49
N ASP A 488 -0.73 -1.31 -28.75
CA ASP A 488 -0.95 -2.46 -29.65
C ASP A 488 0.06 -3.57 -29.31
N LYS A 489 -0.46 -4.70 -28.83
CA LYS A 489 0.33 -5.84 -28.37
C LYS A 489 1.23 -6.42 -29.48
N LYS A 490 0.75 -6.51 -30.73
CA LYS A 490 1.54 -7.08 -31.82
C LYS A 490 2.71 -6.18 -32.20
N LEU A 491 2.47 -4.87 -32.21
CA LEU A 491 3.55 -3.91 -32.43
C LEU A 491 4.56 -3.92 -31.28
N MET A 492 4.09 -3.99 -30.04
CA MET A 492 4.99 -4.10 -28.88
C MET A 492 5.84 -5.37 -28.94
N ASP A 493 5.25 -6.53 -29.24
CA ASP A 493 5.98 -7.79 -29.42
C ASP A 493 7.09 -7.62 -30.49
N SER A 494 6.76 -6.99 -31.63
CA SER A 494 7.73 -6.72 -32.70
C SER A 494 8.83 -5.72 -32.27
N ILE A 495 8.47 -4.66 -31.54
CA ILE A 495 9.45 -3.68 -31.04
C ILE A 495 10.47 -4.36 -30.13
N VAL A 496 10.02 -5.16 -29.16
CA VAL A 496 10.90 -5.87 -28.22
C VAL A 496 11.74 -6.92 -28.93
N GLU A 497 11.14 -7.68 -29.88
CA GLU A 497 11.85 -8.71 -30.64
C GLU A 497 12.98 -8.12 -31.50
N THR A 498 12.80 -6.92 -32.05
CA THR A 498 13.76 -6.29 -32.97
C THR A 498 14.64 -5.22 -32.32
N ASN A 499 14.28 -4.69 -31.15
CA ASN A 499 14.98 -3.63 -30.42
C ASN A 499 15.00 -3.91 -28.91
N TYR A 500 15.53 -5.05 -28.53
CA TYR A 500 15.57 -5.52 -27.13
C TYR A 500 16.18 -4.49 -26.15
N ASP A 501 17.19 -3.76 -26.59
CA ASP A 501 17.87 -2.72 -25.82
C ASP A 501 16.92 -1.64 -25.31
N LEU A 502 15.86 -1.33 -26.05
CA LEU A 502 14.87 -0.31 -25.65
C LEU A 502 14.18 -0.63 -24.33
N ALA A 503 13.93 -1.91 -24.04
CA ALA A 503 13.26 -2.32 -22.82
C ALA A 503 14.10 -2.11 -21.54
N LEU A 504 15.40 -1.81 -21.67
CA LEU A 504 16.33 -1.59 -20.56
C LEU A 504 16.85 -0.15 -20.49
N LEU A 505 16.38 0.76 -21.35
CA LEU A 505 16.86 2.15 -21.37
C LEU A 505 16.37 2.97 -20.17
N ASP A 506 15.20 2.64 -19.62
CA ASP A 506 14.68 3.30 -18.42
C ASP A 506 15.15 2.58 -17.16
N VAL A 507 15.03 1.28 -17.07
CA VAL A 507 15.47 0.50 -15.91
C VAL A 507 16.95 0.13 -16.03
N VAL A 508 17.83 1.11 -15.89
CA VAL A 508 19.29 0.96 -16.10
C VAL A 508 20.00 0.18 -14.99
N LYS A 509 19.38 0.02 -13.83
CA LYS A 509 19.90 -0.78 -12.72
C LYS A 509 18.83 -1.82 -12.32
N PRO A 510 19.18 -3.05 -11.92
CA PRO A 510 18.19 -4.02 -11.52
C PRO A 510 17.44 -3.58 -10.27
N ILE A 511 16.14 -3.90 -10.20
CA ILE A 511 15.30 -3.77 -9.02
C ILE A 511 15.38 -5.10 -8.26
N ILE A 512 15.72 -5.03 -6.98
CA ILE A 512 15.98 -6.21 -6.14
C ILE A 512 14.85 -6.38 -5.13
N LEU A 513 14.13 -7.52 -5.22
CA LEU A 513 13.16 -7.98 -4.22
C LEU A 513 13.73 -9.21 -3.53
N ARG A 514 14.09 -9.09 -2.26
CA ARG A 514 14.70 -10.21 -1.54
C ARG A 514 14.32 -10.27 -0.07
N ASN A 515 14.28 -11.49 0.46
CA ASN A 515 14.03 -11.72 1.89
C ASN A 515 12.77 -11.02 2.41
N ASN A 516 11.71 -10.93 1.59
CA ASN A 516 10.42 -10.42 2.03
C ASN A 516 9.49 -11.58 2.36
N ARG A 517 8.55 -11.34 3.29
CA ARG A 517 7.37 -12.17 3.47
C ARG A 517 6.15 -11.41 2.96
N MET A 518 5.44 -12.00 2.01
CA MET A 518 4.29 -11.38 1.38
C MET A 518 3.09 -12.33 1.42
N ARG A 519 1.93 -11.78 1.75
CA ARG A 519 0.65 -12.49 1.69
C ARG A 519 -0.43 -11.61 1.08
N CYS A 520 -0.90 -11.99 -0.08
CA CYS A 520 -2.05 -11.39 -0.72
C CYS A 520 -3.15 -12.44 -0.90
N ASP A 521 -4.28 -12.22 -0.23
CA ASP A 521 -5.42 -13.12 -0.30
C ASP A 521 -6.41 -12.71 -1.41
N HIS A 522 -6.19 -11.53 -2.02
CA HIS A 522 -7.06 -10.92 -3.03
C HIS A 522 -6.38 -10.67 -4.38
N GLY A 523 -5.13 -11.05 -4.51
CA GLY A 523 -4.29 -10.86 -5.69
C GLY A 523 -3.00 -11.69 -5.58
N TRP A 524 -1.91 -11.18 -6.16
CA TRP A 524 -0.61 -11.87 -6.12
C TRP A 524 0.23 -11.40 -4.93
N ASP A 525 1.12 -12.24 -4.43
CA ASP A 525 2.12 -11.82 -3.46
C ASP A 525 3.13 -10.86 -4.10
N ILE A 526 3.60 -11.22 -5.31
CA ILE A 526 4.47 -10.40 -6.15
C ILE A 526 3.86 -10.33 -7.54
N ASP A 527 3.45 -9.14 -7.94
CA ASP A 527 2.85 -8.86 -9.24
C ASP A 527 3.75 -7.94 -10.07
N LEU A 528 4.39 -8.50 -11.08
CA LEU A 528 5.07 -7.76 -12.12
C LEU A 528 4.16 -7.67 -13.34
N ASP A 529 3.45 -6.54 -13.46
CA ASP A 529 2.50 -6.29 -14.54
C ASP A 529 3.17 -5.58 -15.75
N ASP A 530 2.42 -5.31 -16.77
CA ASP A 530 2.67 -4.61 -18.04
C ASP A 530 4.10 -4.04 -18.24
N GLY A 531 5.05 -4.85 -18.69
CA GLY A 531 6.38 -4.40 -19.10
C GLY A 531 7.46 -4.35 -18.01
N SER A 532 7.14 -4.73 -16.77
CA SER A 532 8.11 -4.75 -15.66
C SER A 532 9.37 -5.52 -16.00
N SER A 533 10.52 -4.82 -16.12
CA SER A 533 11.77 -5.36 -16.63
C SER A 533 12.93 -5.17 -15.64
N ASN A 534 14.00 -5.96 -15.81
CA ASN A 534 15.25 -5.88 -15.04
C ASN A 534 15.09 -6.08 -13.54
N TYR A 535 14.49 -7.22 -13.13
CA TYR A 535 14.27 -7.58 -11.73
C TYR A 535 15.11 -8.77 -11.28
N GLN A 536 15.53 -8.74 -10.02
CA GLN A 536 16.12 -9.87 -9.29
C GLN A 536 15.24 -10.17 -8.07
N ILE A 537 14.57 -11.33 -8.07
CA ILE A 537 13.58 -11.73 -7.08
C ILE A 537 14.03 -13.02 -6.41
N TYR A 538 14.51 -12.95 -5.18
CA TYR A 538 15.05 -14.13 -4.51
C TYR A 538 14.88 -14.15 -2.98
N ASN A 539 14.86 -15.34 -2.41
CA ASN A 539 14.68 -15.56 -0.97
C ASN A 539 13.38 -14.93 -0.42
N ASN A 540 12.31 -14.86 -1.21
CA ASN A 540 11.04 -14.36 -0.71
C ASN A 540 10.14 -15.52 -0.30
N LEU A 541 9.38 -15.30 0.77
CA LEU A 541 8.32 -16.19 1.24
C LEU A 541 6.97 -15.62 0.80
N CYS A 542 6.36 -16.25 -0.20
CA CYS A 542 5.05 -15.90 -0.76
C CYS A 542 3.99 -16.81 -0.13
N LEU A 543 3.00 -16.22 0.58
CA LEU A 543 2.03 -16.95 1.39
C LEU A 543 0.60 -16.82 0.83
N ASN A 544 0.29 -17.33 -0.32
CA ASN A 544 -1.05 -17.46 -0.92
C ASN A 544 -1.22 -16.86 -2.32
N GLY A 545 -0.55 -15.75 -2.66
CA GLY A 545 -0.74 -15.05 -3.93
C GLY A 545 0.19 -15.55 -5.05
N GLY A 546 1.33 -16.18 -4.74
CA GLY A 546 2.32 -16.60 -5.73
C GLY A 546 3.06 -15.43 -6.41
N ILE A 547 3.72 -15.71 -7.54
CA ILE A 547 4.50 -14.73 -8.29
C ILE A 547 3.97 -14.64 -9.73
N LYS A 548 3.51 -13.46 -10.14
CA LYS A 548 3.12 -13.16 -11.53
C LYS A 548 4.23 -12.39 -12.23
N LEU A 549 4.58 -12.83 -13.44
CA LEU A 549 5.42 -12.09 -14.38
C LEU A 549 4.64 -11.90 -15.69
N ARG A 550 4.28 -10.67 -15.97
CA ARG A 550 3.62 -10.31 -17.24
C ARG A 550 4.65 -9.73 -18.22
N GLU A 551 4.24 -9.10 -19.33
CA GLU A 551 5.16 -8.54 -20.32
C GLU A 551 6.37 -7.86 -19.66
N GLY A 552 7.57 -8.18 -20.11
CA GLY A 552 8.81 -7.65 -19.58
C GLY A 552 10.01 -8.50 -19.99
N VAL A 553 11.20 -8.05 -19.62
CA VAL A 553 12.45 -8.71 -19.98
C VAL A 553 13.46 -8.72 -18.83
N ASN A 554 14.39 -9.68 -18.88
CA ASN A 554 15.54 -9.72 -17.99
C ASN A 554 15.17 -9.83 -16.51
N ARG A 555 14.25 -10.75 -16.17
CA ARG A 555 13.84 -11.01 -14.78
C ARG A 555 14.43 -12.34 -14.32
N VAL A 556 15.09 -12.31 -13.16
CA VAL A 556 15.66 -13.51 -12.50
C VAL A 556 14.85 -13.78 -11.23
N VAL A 557 14.18 -14.92 -11.20
CA VAL A 557 13.36 -15.37 -10.07
C VAL A 557 13.95 -16.67 -9.54
N GLU A 558 14.61 -16.64 -8.39
CA GLU A 558 15.29 -17.80 -7.87
C GLU A 558 15.20 -17.91 -6.34
N ASN A 559 15.22 -19.12 -5.85
CA ASN A 559 15.24 -19.44 -4.41
C ASN A 559 14.08 -18.85 -3.60
N ASN A 560 12.87 -18.75 -4.20
CA ASN A 560 11.67 -18.31 -3.50
C ASN A 560 10.82 -19.51 -3.07
N ILE A 561 9.99 -19.30 -2.06
CA ILE A 561 8.99 -20.28 -1.59
C ILE A 561 7.60 -19.72 -1.87
N MET A 562 6.79 -20.45 -2.64
CA MET A 562 5.39 -20.12 -2.92
C MET A 562 4.47 -21.14 -2.24
N ILE A 563 3.82 -20.73 -1.16
CA ILE A 563 2.89 -21.57 -0.39
C ILE A 563 1.47 -21.37 -0.91
N ASN A 564 0.74 -22.46 -1.10
CA ASN A 564 -0.64 -22.51 -1.58
C ASN A 564 -0.89 -21.81 -2.92
N ASN A 565 0.16 -21.52 -3.66
CA ASN A 565 0.10 -20.92 -5.00
C ASN A 565 1.36 -21.26 -5.78
N THR A 566 1.52 -20.65 -6.94
CA THR A 566 2.54 -21.02 -7.91
C THR A 566 3.06 -19.82 -8.69
N PHE A 567 3.72 -20.11 -9.78
CA PHE A 567 4.22 -19.17 -10.77
C PHE A 567 3.18 -18.88 -11.85
N HIS A 568 2.96 -17.59 -12.16
CA HIS A 568 2.00 -17.09 -13.13
C HIS A 568 2.72 -16.33 -14.26
N PRO A 569 3.30 -17.01 -15.25
CA PRO A 569 3.89 -16.37 -16.42
C PRO A 569 2.79 -15.96 -17.39
N HIS A 570 2.59 -14.64 -17.57
CA HIS A 570 1.52 -14.08 -18.39
C HIS A 570 2.06 -13.28 -19.55
N VAL A 571 1.64 -13.59 -20.77
CA VAL A 571 1.83 -12.78 -21.98
C VAL A 571 3.31 -12.43 -22.25
N TRP A 572 4.19 -13.42 -22.18
CA TRP A 572 5.64 -13.21 -22.32
C TRP A 572 6.06 -12.83 -23.75
N PHE A 573 7.12 -12.02 -23.83
CA PHE A 573 7.86 -11.80 -25.08
C PHE A 573 8.67 -13.05 -25.43
N LYS A 574 8.85 -13.33 -26.75
CA LYS A 574 9.62 -14.49 -27.20
C LYS A 574 11.09 -14.44 -26.74
N ASN A 575 11.64 -13.25 -26.63
CA ASN A 575 13.01 -12.98 -26.21
C ASN A 575 13.10 -12.34 -24.81
N SER A 576 12.20 -12.70 -23.89
CA SER A 576 12.14 -12.10 -22.54
C SER A 576 13.43 -12.27 -21.74
N ASN A 577 14.25 -13.28 -22.03
CA ASN A 577 15.46 -13.63 -21.27
C ASN A 577 15.22 -13.92 -19.78
N ASP A 578 13.99 -14.25 -19.40
CA ASP A 578 13.63 -14.53 -18.00
C ASP A 578 14.26 -15.83 -17.53
N VAL A 579 14.57 -15.87 -16.23
CA VAL A 579 15.08 -17.05 -15.53
C VAL A 579 14.17 -17.36 -14.34
N PHE A 580 13.68 -18.61 -14.26
CA PHE A 580 12.92 -19.12 -13.14
C PHE A 580 13.52 -20.45 -12.68
N ARG A 581 14.23 -20.43 -11.52
CA ARG A 581 14.95 -21.61 -11.04
C ARG A 581 15.10 -21.64 -9.51
N HIS A 582 15.39 -22.82 -8.97
CA HIS A 582 15.63 -23.06 -7.55
C HIS A 582 14.47 -22.64 -6.66
N ASN A 583 13.24 -22.52 -7.20
CA ASN A 583 12.06 -22.13 -6.46
C ASN A 583 11.29 -23.35 -5.95
N ILE A 584 10.52 -23.15 -4.90
CA ILE A 584 9.53 -24.09 -4.38
C ILE A 584 8.15 -23.59 -4.77
N VAL A 585 7.37 -24.40 -5.50
CA VAL A 585 6.00 -24.11 -5.88
C VAL A 585 5.03 -25.12 -5.26
N SER A 586 3.78 -24.71 -5.01
CA SER A 586 2.76 -25.57 -4.41
C SER A 586 1.81 -26.24 -5.39
N SER A 587 1.88 -25.86 -6.66
CA SER A 587 1.12 -26.50 -7.76
C SER A 587 1.84 -26.29 -9.10
N ASP A 588 1.24 -26.83 -10.16
CA ASP A 588 1.67 -26.54 -11.53
C ASP A 588 1.58 -25.04 -11.87
N TYR A 589 2.40 -24.56 -12.79
CA TYR A 589 2.38 -23.16 -13.26
C TYR A 589 1.05 -22.81 -13.93
N LEU A 590 0.70 -21.54 -13.91
CA LEU A 590 -0.51 -21.00 -14.53
C LEU A 590 -0.17 -20.06 -15.71
N PRO A 591 0.29 -20.62 -16.85
CA PRO A 591 0.74 -19.81 -17.98
C PRO A 591 -0.44 -19.24 -18.78
N ILE A 592 -0.29 -17.99 -19.23
CA ILE A 592 -1.17 -17.33 -20.19
C ILE A 592 -0.32 -16.78 -21.33
N ARG A 593 -0.46 -17.31 -22.56
CA ARG A 593 0.26 -16.84 -23.77
C ARG A 593 1.78 -16.74 -23.56
N VAL A 594 2.41 -17.87 -23.26
CA VAL A 594 3.87 -18.00 -23.11
C VAL A 594 4.43 -18.70 -24.34
N PRO A 595 4.86 -17.96 -25.39
CA PRO A 595 5.34 -18.56 -26.64
C PRO A 595 6.71 -19.22 -26.48
N VAL A 596 7.54 -18.69 -25.59
CA VAL A 596 8.89 -19.19 -25.24
C VAL A 596 9.10 -19.02 -23.74
N TRP A 597 9.61 -20.06 -23.07
CA TRP A 597 9.79 -20.11 -21.61
C TRP A 597 11.07 -19.40 -21.11
N GLY A 598 11.36 -18.24 -21.65
CA GLY A 598 12.51 -17.44 -21.25
C GLY A 598 13.86 -18.08 -21.60
N LYS A 599 14.89 -17.71 -20.88
CA LYS A 599 16.25 -18.25 -20.99
C LYS A 599 16.38 -19.58 -20.23
N GLU A 600 15.72 -19.67 -19.07
CA GLU A 600 15.75 -20.85 -18.21
C GLU A 600 14.46 -20.93 -17.39
N THR A 601 13.75 -22.08 -17.46
CA THR A 601 12.69 -22.44 -16.54
C THR A 601 12.93 -23.90 -16.17
N ASP A 602 13.74 -24.10 -15.11
CA ASP A 602 14.26 -25.42 -14.72
C ASP A 602 14.78 -25.41 -13.27
N ASN A 603 15.14 -26.59 -12.73
CA ASN A 603 15.72 -26.75 -11.40
C ASN A 603 14.79 -26.19 -10.28
N ASN A 604 13.49 -26.50 -10.34
CA ASN A 604 12.51 -26.12 -9.34
C ASN A 604 12.01 -27.35 -8.56
N ALA A 605 11.42 -27.14 -7.39
CA ALA A 605 10.80 -28.18 -6.59
C ALA A 605 9.27 -28.08 -6.65
N PHE A 606 8.64 -29.14 -7.12
CA PHE A 606 7.19 -29.30 -7.24
C PHE A 606 6.60 -30.10 -6.08
N PRO A 607 5.32 -29.93 -5.74
CA PRO A 607 4.70 -30.65 -4.63
C PRO A 607 4.54 -32.15 -4.94
N ASP A 608 4.40 -32.52 -6.22
CA ASP A 608 4.10 -33.89 -6.64
C ASP A 608 4.48 -34.18 -8.10
N SER A 609 4.42 -35.46 -8.46
CA SER A 609 4.77 -35.92 -9.80
C SER A 609 3.77 -35.53 -10.90
N VAL A 610 2.54 -35.16 -10.55
CA VAL A 610 1.53 -34.73 -11.53
C VAL A 610 1.88 -33.34 -12.04
N SER A 611 2.15 -32.42 -11.13
CA SER A 611 2.58 -31.05 -11.43
C SER A 611 3.90 -31.03 -12.21
N LEU A 612 4.88 -31.87 -11.80
CA LEU A 612 6.17 -31.97 -12.50
C LEU A 612 6.01 -32.55 -13.91
N LYS A 613 5.18 -33.59 -14.11
CA LYS A 613 4.90 -34.14 -15.45
C LYS A 613 4.20 -33.13 -16.36
N ALA A 614 3.33 -32.29 -15.83
CA ALA A 614 2.71 -31.22 -16.59
C ALA A 614 3.74 -30.17 -17.06
N ALA A 615 4.73 -29.83 -16.21
CA ALA A 615 5.86 -28.98 -16.59
C ALA A 615 6.72 -29.64 -17.70
N TRP A 616 7.05 -30.93 -17.59
CA TRP A 616 7.75 -31.65 -18.65
C TRP A 616 7.00 -31.68 -19.97
N ALA A 617 5.67 -31.87 -19.95
CA ALA A 617 4.83 -31.82 -21.13
C ALA A 617 4.87 -30.48 -21.88
N ARG A 618 5.11 -29.39 -21.15
CA ARG A 618 5.34 -28.05 -21.71
C ARG A 618 6.77 -27.81 -22.20
N GLY A 619 7.68 -28.73 -21.93
CA GLY A 619 9.11 -28.62 -22.31
C GLY A 619 9.98 -27.86 -21.32
N THR A 620 9.49 -27.59 -20.10
CA THR A 620 10.25 -26.97 -18.99
C THR A 620 10.67 -28.01 -17.94
N ASP A 621 11.47 -27.58 -16.97
CA ASP A 621 11.71 -28.28 -15.70
C ASP A 621 12.29 -29.70 -15.84
N LYS A 622 13.17 -29.90 -16.83
CA LYS A 622 13.79 -31.21 -17.12
C LYS A 622 14.63 -31.75 -15.97
N ASN A 623 15.29 -30.85 -15.21
CA ASN A 623 16.11 -31.16 -14.05
C ASN A 623 15.42 -30.85 -12.73
N SER A 624 14.13 -30.47 -12.77
CA SER A 624 13.33 -30.19 -11.57
C SER A 624 12.93 -31.49 -10.87
N VAL A 625 12.58 -31.38 -9.60
CA VAL A 625 12.23 -32.52 -8.75
C VAL A 625 10.84 -32.38 -8.15
N CYS A 626 10.29 -33.47 -7.68
CA CYS A 626 9.14 -33.49 -6.78
C CYS A 626 9.40 -34.38 -5.57
N GLY A 627 8.79 -34.08 -4.45
CA GLY A 627 8.90 -34.89 -3.24
C GLY A 627 8.60 -34.10 -1.98
N ASP A 628 8.85 -34.71 -0.83
CA ASP A 628 8.59 -34.07 0.45
C ASP A 628 9.53 -32.89 0.68
N LEU A 629 8.94 -31.74 0.94
CA LEU A 629 9.67 -30.48 1.20
C LEU A 629 10.24 -30.43 2.63
N ASN A 630 9.65 -31.17 3.56
CA ASN A 630 10.13 -31.28 4.95
C ASN A 630 10.35 -29.92 5.64
N PHE A 631 9.33 -29.07 5.67
CA PHE A 631 9.41 -27.80 6.39
C PHE A 631 9.65 -27.99 7.90
N VAL A 632 10.44 -27.12 8.52
CA VAL A 632 10.79 -27.18 9.95
C VAL A 632 9.55 -27.00 10.82
N ASN A 633 8.82 -25.87 10.67
CA ASN A 633 7.61 -25.57 11.42
C ASN A 633 6.73 -24.55 10.66
N PRO A 634 6.03 -24.95 9.60
CA PRO A 634 5.24 -24.04 8.80
C PRO A 634 4.09 -23.38 9.57
N GLN A 635 3.50 -24.07 10.56
CA GLN A 635 2.47 -23.51 11.43
C GLN A 635 2.99 -22.39 12.33
N GLY A 636 4.27 -22.44 12.68
CA GLY A 636 4.97 -21.37 13.40
C GLY A 636 5.63 -20.34 12.51
N GLY A 637 5.50 -20.44 11.17
CA GLY A 637 6.09 -19.51 10.19
C GLY A 637 7.54 -19.84 9.80
N ASP A 638 8.06 -20.97 10.22
CA ASP A 638 9.41 -21.43 9.83
C ASP A 638 9.31 -22.40 8.65
N PHE A 639 9.43 -21.84 7.46
CA PHE A 639 9.42 -22.57 6.18
C PHE A 639 10.83 -23.00 5.71
N ARG A 640 11.84 -22.95 6.56
CA ARG A 640 13.12 -23.57 6.25
C ARG A 640 12.93 -25.08 6.08
N LEU A 641 13.77 -25.67 5.27
CA LEU A 641 13.73 -27.10 5.00
C LEU A 641 14.66 -27.84 5.97
N LYS A 642 14.21 -29.01 6.42
CA LYS A 642 15.03 -30.00 7.16
C LYS A 642 15.92 -30.73 6.17
N ASP A 643 16.98 -31.36 6.71
CA ASP A 643 17.84 -32.28 5.94
C ASP A 643 16.99 -33.36 5.26
N GLY A 644 17.39 -33.73 4.04
CA GLY A 644 16.68 -34.71 3.23
C GLY A 644 15.52 -34.16 2.39
N SER A 645 15.23 -32.84 2.44
CA SER A 645 14.25 -32.25 1.53
C SER A 645 14.66 -32.41 0.07
N ALA A 646 13.69 -32.78 -0.79
CA ALA A 646 13.91 -32.93 -2.23
C ALA A 646 14.41 -31.61 -2.88
N ALA A 647 14.01 -30.45 -2.39
CA ALA A 647 14.36 -29.17 -2.98
C ALA A 647 15.88 -28.84 -2.92
N PHE A 648 16.65 -29.47 -2.01
CA PHE A 648 18.10 -29.27 -2.01
C PHE A 648 18.78 -29.86 -3.26
N ALA A 649 18.19 -30.88 -3.88
CA ALA A 649 18.74 -31.49 -5.09
C ALA A 649 18.72 -30.53 -6.31
N VAL A 650 17.83 -29.55 -6.31
CA VAL A 650 17.72 -28.53 -7.36
C VAL A 650 18.44 -27.22 -6.98
N GLY A 651 19.24 -27.21 -5.92
CA GLY A 651 20.06 -26.06 -5.51
C GLY A 651 19.34 -25.02 -4.66
N PHE A 652 18.13 -25.31 -4.15
CA PHE A 652 17.46 -24.44 -3.17
C PHE A 652 18.32 -24.29 -1.92
N LYS A 653 18.31 -23.09 -1.33
CA LYS A 653 19.05 -22.76 -0.09
C LYS A 653 18.13 -22.14 0.95
N ASN A 654 18.20 -22.61 2.19
CA ASN A 654 17.47 -22.00 3.29
C ASN A 654 17.90 -20.55 3.49
N PHE A 655 16.95 -19.70 3.85
CA PHE A 655 17.15 -18.30 4.22
C PHE A 655 16.44 -17.96 5.53
N ALA A 656 16.71 -16.80 6.12
CA ALA A 656 16.17 -16.41 7.42
C ALA A 656 14.65 -16.23 7.36
N MET A 657 13.92 -16.77 8.35
CA MET A 657 12.46 -16.68 8.46
C MET A 657 11.98 -15.79 9.62
N ASP A 658 12.90 -15.18 10.36
CA ASP A 658 12.64 -14.39 11.58
C ASP A 658 13.00 -12.91 11.43
N SER A 659 13.43 -12.50 10.23
CA SER A 659 13.95 -11.14 9.98
C SER A 659 12.98 -10.24 9.21
N PHE A 660 11.75 -10.71 8.96
CA PHE A 660 10.74 -9.94 8.24
C PHE A 660 10.09 -8.87 9.11
N GLY A 661 9.82 -7.71 8.51
CA GLY A 661 9.08 -6.63 9.15
C GLY A 661 9.90 -5.78 10.10
N VAL A 662 9.19 -5.00 10.91
CA VAL A 662 9.79 -4.03 11.84
C VAL A 662 10.74 -4.67 12.84
N VAL A 663 11.83 -3.95 13.17
CA VAL A 663 12.88 -4.47 14.05
C VAL A 663 12.88 -3.81 15.43
N SER A 664 12.43 -2.57 15.55
CA SER A 664 12.37 -1.88 16.84
C SER A 664 11.37 -2.54 17.80
N PRO A 665 11.70 -2.73 19.09
CA PRO A 665 10.82 -3.37 20.06
C PRO A 665 9.45 -2.68 20.18
N ARG A 666 9.44 -1.34 20.09
CA ARG A 666 8.21 -0.54 20.14
C ARG A 666 7.23 -0.91 19.02
N LEU A 667 7.72 -0.96 17.79
CA LEU A 667 6.87 -1.27 16.64
C LEU A 667 6.49 -2.76 16.58
N LYS A 668 7.41 -3.67 16.97
CA LYS A 668 7.10 -5.12 17.10
C LYS A 668 5.94 -5.39 18.06
N ALA A 669 5.86 -4.64 19.17
CA ALA A 669 4.78 -4.79 20.14
C ALA A 669 3.41 -4.30 19.62
N LEU A 670 3.40 -3.41 18.62
CA LEU A 670 2.19 -2.84 18.02
C LEU A 670 1.75 -3.57 16.74
N ALA A 671 2.70 -4.17 16.03
CA ALA A 671 2.46 -4.81 14.74
C ALA A 671 1.55 -6.04 14.88
N LYS A 672 0.56 -6.17 13.99
CA LYS A 672 -0.15 -7.44 13.81
C LYS A 672 0.81 -8.49 13.26
N LYS A 673 0.63 -9.72 13.68
CA LYS A 673 1.32 -10.86 13.08
C LYS A 673 0.62 -11.23 11.77
N VAL A 674 1.41 -11.56 10.74
CA VAL A 674 0.84 -12.10 9.51
C VAL A 674 0.06 -13.38 9.84
N PRO A 675 -1.19 -13.54 9.36
CA PRO A 675 -1.89 -14.81 9.46
C PRO A 675 -1.15 -15.85 8.61
N LEU A 676 -0.82 -16.99 9.16
CA LEU A 676 -0.17 -18.07 8.42
C LEU A 676 -1.24 -18.96 7.79
N PRO A 677 -1.18 -19.27 6.50
CA PRO A 677 -2.12 -20.17 5.86
C PRO A 677 -1.83 -21.63 6.28
N ALA A 678 -2.85 -22.45 6.35
CA ALA A 678 -2.63 -23.90 6.38
C ALA A 678 -1.99 -24.33 5.06
N VAL A 679 -0.90 -25.10 5.14
CA VAL A 679 -0.20 -25.60 3.94
C VAL A 679 -1.04 -26.69 3.27
N ILE A 680 -1.45 -26.45 2.04
CA ILE A 680 -2.18 -27.43 1.23
C ILE A 680 -1.15 -28.40 0.62
N ARG A 681 -1.30 -29.68 0.93
CA ARG A 681 -0.40 -30.77 0.47
C ARG A 681 -1.11 -31.60 -0.58
N LEU A 682 -0.93 -31.26 -1.86
CA LEU A 682 -1.54 -31.98 -3.00
C LEU A 682 -1.04 -33.44 -3.11
N ASP A 683 0.20 -33.70 -2.68
CA ASP A 683 0.81 -35.04 -2.64
C ASP A 683 0.20 -35.97 -1.59
N GLN A 684 -0.48 -35.41 -0.59
CA GLN A 684 -1.11 -36.15 0.51
C GLN A 684 -2.62 -36.29 0.35
N VAL A 685 -3.22 -35.72 -0.72
CA VAL A 685 -4.66 -35.83 -0.95
C VAL A 685 -5.00 -37.28 -1.30
N ASN A 686 -5.65 -37.97 -0.38
CA ASN A 686 -6.19 -39.29 -0.60
C ASN A 686 -7.63 -39.19 -1.10
N ASP A 687 -7.96 -39.89 -2.18
CA ASP A 687 -9.30 -39.86 -2.77
C ASP A 687 -10.42 -40.31 -1.80
N ASN A 688 -10.05 -40.99 -0.72
CA ASN A 688 -10.99 -41.45 0.32
C ASN A 688 -10.96 -40.56 1.59
N GLU A 689 -10.19 -39.49 1.60
CA GLU A 689 -10.03 -38.63 2.78
C GLU A 689 -11.10 -37.55 2.86
N MET A 690 -11.45 -37.18 4.09
CA MET A 690 -12.32 -36.03 4.39
C MET A 690 -11.42 -34.90 4.89
N ILE A 691 -11.46 -33.74 4.25
CA ILE A 691 -10.67 -32.58 4.63
C ILE A 691 -11.55 -31.42 5.05
N ASP A 692 -10.97 -30.45 5.77
CA ASP A 692 -11.60 -29.16 6.04
C ASP A 692 -11.40 -28.22 4.85
N PHE A 693 -12.51 -27.71 4.33
CA PHE A 693 -12.54 -26.66 3.31
C PHE A 693 -13.29 -25.46 3.88
N MET A 694 -12.57 -24.53 4.48
CA MET A 694 -13.10 -23.26 5.02
C MET A 694 -14.14 -23.45 6.14
N GLY A 695 -14.01 -24.53 6.91
CA GLY A 695 -14.95 -24.93 7.95
C GLY A 695 -16.10 -25.81 7.48
N ALA A 696 -16.05 -26.29 6.22
CA ALA A 696 -16.84 -27.40 5.75
C ALA A 696 -16.00 -28.68 5.67
N LYS A 697 -16.49 -29.80 6.16
CA LYS A 697 -15.89 -31.10 5.89
C LYS A 697 -16.33 -31.60 4.54
N VAL A 698 -15.36 -31.81 3.64
CA VAL A 698 -15.61 -32.20 2.27
C VAL A 698 -14.82 -33.45 1.89
N LYS A 699 -15.35 -34.24 0.96
CA LYS A 699 -14.73 -35.45 0.42
C LYS A 699 -15.19 -35.73 -0.99
N ASN A 700 -14.51 -36.65 -1.70
CA ASN A 700 -15.00 -37.12 -2.97
C ASN A 700 -16.39 -37.78 -2.86
N LEU A 701 -17.24 -37.56 -3.84
CA LEU A 701 -18.51 -38.26 -3.98
C LEU A 701 -18.22 -39.68 -4.54
N THR A 702 -18.37 -40.74 -3.75
CA THR A 702 -17.88 -42.08 -4.11
C THR A 702 -18.93 -43.18 -4.04
N THR A 703 -19.90 -43.09 -3.16
CA THR A 703 -20.84 -44.19 -2.92
C THR A 703 -22.20 -43.96 -3.59
N LEU A 704 -22.90 -45.05 -3.88
CA LEU A 704 -24.26 -44.98 -4.41
C LEU A 704 -25.23 -44.29 -3.43
N GLY A 705 -25.02 -44.48 -2.11
CA GLY A 705 -25.82 -43.82 -1.07
C GLY A 705 -25.64 -42.30 -1.08
N GLU A 706 -24.43 -41.83 -1.26
CA GLU A 706 -24.13 -40.40 -1.36
C GLU A 706 -24.71 -39.77 -2.64
N ARG A 707 -24.61 -40.46 -3.76
CA ARG A 707 -25.25 -40.04 -5.03
C ARG A 707 -26.76 -39.92 -4.86
N SER A 708 -27.37 -40.92 -4.24
CA SER A 708 -28.81 -40.92 -3.94
C SER A 708 -29.20 -39.77 -3.02
N ALA A 709 -28.40 -39.50 -1.98
CA ALA A 709 -28.67 -38.42 -1.05
C ALA A 709 -28.52 -37.02 -1.67
N THR A 710 -27.62 -36.83 -2.61
CA THR A 710 -27.37 -35.55 -3.29
C THR A 710 -28.21 -35.40 -4.57
N GLY A 711 -28.66 -36.51 -5.20
CA GLY A 711 -29.35 -36.52 -6.46
C GLY A 711 -28.41 -36.44 -7.68
N MET A 712 -27.10 -36.69 -7.48
CA MET A 712 -26.11 -36.71 -8.57
C MET A 712 -26.24 -38.01 -9.42
N ASP A 713 -26.12 -37.88 -10.75
CA ASP A 713 -26.17 -39.00 -11.69
C ASP A 713 -24.86 -39.78 -11.73
N ASP A 714 -23.76 -39.16 -11.39
CA ASP A 714 -22.41 -39.74 -11.41
C ASP A 714 -21.63 -39.43 -10.13
N THR A 715 -20.33 -39.76 -10.08
CA THR A 715 -19.44 -39.54 -8.93
C THR A 715 -18.56 -38.29 -9.05
N ARG A 716 -18.80 -37.44 -10.04
CA ARG A 716 -18.04 -36.19 -10.18
C ARG A 716 -18.38 -35.20 -9.04
N GLY A 717 -17.39 -34.40 -8.66
CA GLY A 717 -17.55 -33.34 -7.68
C GLY A 717 -17.15 -33.73 -6.26
N VAL A 718 -17.21 -32.76 -5.40
CA VAL A 718 -16.79 -32.86 -4.00
C VAL A 718 -18.01 -32.67 -3.10
N LEU A 719 -18.35 -33.73 -2.36
CA LEU A 719 -19.46 -33.74 -1.43
C LEU A 719 -19.15 -32.92 -0.16
N VAL A 720 -20.05 -32.04 0.21
CA VAL A 720 -20.06 -31.33 1.49
C VAL A 720 -20.78 -32.20 2.52
N VAL A 721 -20.04 -32.72 3.49
CA VAL A 721 -20.58 -33.64 4.52
C VAL A 721 -21.16 -32.85 5.70
N GLU A 722 -20.42 -31.85 6.16
CA GLU A 722 -20.79 -31.05 7.33
C GLU A 722 -20.28 -29.60 7.14
N VAL A 723 -21.00 -28.63 7.66
CA VAL A 723 -20.57 -27.22 7.65
C VAL A 723 -20.63 -26.68 9.08
N ALA A 724 -19.48 -26.24 9.60
CA ALA A 724 -19.40 -25.67 10.94
C ALA A 724 -20.15 -24.33 11.01
N ALA A 725 -20.99 -24.17 12.01
CA ALA A 725 -21.74 -22.94 12.23
C ALA A 725 -20.80 -21.74 12.41
N GLY A 726 -21.10 -20.61 11.73
CA GLY A 726 -20.27 -19.40 11.76
C GLY A 726 -18.96 -19.46 10.95
N SER A 727 -18.67 -20.57 10.28
CA SER A 727 -17.52 -20.70 9.35
C SER A 727 -17.74 -19.88 8.08
N VAL A 728 -16.66 -19.66 7.33
CA VAL A 728 -16.73 -19.02 6.01
C VAL A 728 -17.65 -19.82 5.08
N ALA A 729 -17.47 -21.14 5.05
CA ALA A 729 -18.28 -22.04 4.24
C ALA A 729 -19.79 -21.95 4.57
N SER A 730 -20.17 -21.69 5.82
CA SER A 730 -21.59 -21.60 6.24
C SER A 730 -22.38 -20.48 5.56
N ARG A 731 -21.71 -19.55 4.92
CA ARG A 731 -22.35 -18.45 4.19
C ARG A 731 -22.89 -18.89 2.82
N PHE A 732 -22.37 -19.97 2.25
CA PHE A 732 -22.71 -20.37 0.90
C PHE A 732 -22.83 -21.88 0.68
N LEU A 733 -22.31 -22.73 1.59
CA LEU A 733 -22.43 -24.19 1.55
C LEU A 733 -23.35 -24.72 2.64
N GLN A 734 -23.94 -25.86 2.39
CA GLN A 734 -24.69 -26.68 3.36
C GLN A 734 -24.37 -28.16 3.17
N ALA A 735 -24.70 -28.99 4.14
CA ALA A 735 -24.54 -30.44 4.02
C ALA A 735 -25.33 -30.97 2.81
N ASN A 736 -24.78 -31.97 2.13
CA ASN A 736 -25.25 -32.57 0.87
C ASN A 736 -25.14 -31.70 -0.38
N ASP A 737 -24.50 -30.52 -0.35
CA ASP A 737 -24.05 -29.87 -1.58
C ASP A 737 -22.95 -30.69 -2.24
N VAL A 738 -22.87 -30.63 -3.57
CA VAL A 738 -21.71 -31.13 -4.33
C VAL A 738 -21.05 -29.98 -5.07
N ILE A 739 -19.77 -29.72 -4.79
CA ILE A 739 -19.01 -28.69 -5.48
C ILE A 739 -18.56 -29.23 -6.83
N LEU A 740 -19.00 -28.61 -7.91
CA LEU A 740 -18.72 -28.99 -9.30
C LEU A 740 -17.77 -28.04 -10.03
N GLY A 741 -17.53 -26.87 -9.50
CA GLY A 741 -16.64 -25.90 -10.13
C GLY A 741 -16.22 -24.77 -9.17
N LEU A 742 -15.04 -24.23 -9.43
CA LEU A 742 -14.52 -23.05 -8.74
C LEU A 742 -13.85 -22.15 -9.77
N ASN A 743 -14.36 -20.93 -9.94
CA ASN A 743 -14.09 -20.06 -11.08
C ASN A 743 -14.39 -20.80 -12.39
N ASP A 744 -13.45 -20.81 -13.34
CA ASP A 744 -13.59 -21.46 -14.63
C ASP A 744 -13.04 -22.89 -14.64
N LYS A 745 -12.63 -23.40 -13.45
CA LYS A 745 -12.14 -24.77 -13.31
C LYS A 745 -13.23 -25.72 -12.89
N GLN A 746 -13.37 -26.80 -13.64
CA GLN A 746 -14.24 -27.92 -13.29
C GLN A 746 -13.64 -28.68 -12.10
N VAL A 747 -14.48 -29.06 -11.13
CA VAL A 747 -14.11 -29.87 -9.97
C VAL A 747 -14.77 -31.24 -10.10
N ASN A 748 -13.98 -32.25 -10.39
CA ASN A 748 -14.45 -33.64 -10.48
C ASN A 748 -14.12 -34.41 -9.20
N LYS A 749 -13.07 -34.03 -8.49
CA LYS A 749 -12.60 -34.65 -7.25
C LYS A 749 -11.92 -33.65 -6.32
N LEU A 750 -11.62 -34.10 -5.10
CA LEU A 750 -11.06 -33.28 -4.04
C LEU A 750 -9.76 -32.57 -4.45
N ARG A 751 -8.88 -33.26 -5.17
CA ARG A 751 -7.65 -32.66 -5.69
C ARG A 751 -7.94 -31.45 -6.60
N ASP A 752 -8.92 -31.59 -7.51
CA ASP A 752 -9.28 -30.49 -8.43
C ASP A 752 -9.80 -29.26 -7.67
N LEU A 753 -10.56 -29.49 -6.59
CA LEU A 753 -11.04 -28.41 -5.71
C LEU A 753 -9.88 -27.66 -5.05
N LEU A 754 -8.89 -28.39 -4.54
CA LEU A 754 -7.72 -27.78 -3.90
C LEU A 754 -6.84 -27.02 -4.89
N GLU A 755 -6.59 -27.60 -6.08
CA GLU A 755 -5.87 -26.93 -7.17
C GLU A 755 -6.60 -25.69 -7.66
N ALA A 756 -7.93 -25.79 -7.80
CA ALA A 756 -8.75 -24.63 -8.14
C ALA A 756 -8.68 -23.55 -7.06
N ARG A 757 -8.73 -23.92 -5.78
CA ARG A 757 -8.58 -22.99 -4.65
C ARG A 757 -7.23 -22.27 -4.66
N MET A 758 -6.14 -22.97 -4.95
CA MET A 758 -4.78 -22.40 -5.03
C MET A 758 -4.62 -21.42 -6.20
N SER A 759 -5.43 -21.56 -7.24
CA SER A 759 -5.40 -20.68 -8.43
C SER A 759 -6.39 -19.51 -8.34
N VAL A 760 -7.18 -19.41 -7.25
CA VAL A 760 -8.13 -18.31 -7.06
C VAL A 760 -7.38 -17.05 -6.64
N ILE A 761 -7.59 -15.99 -7.41
CA ILE A 761 -7.07 -14.66 -7.15
C ILE A 761 -8.27 -13.73 -6.96
N GLY A 762 -8.37 -13.11 -5.78
CA GLY A 762 -9.44 -12.18 -5.44
C GLY A 762 -10.57 -12.75 -4.59
N ALA A 763 -11.34 -11.85 -3.99
CA ALA A 763 -12.38 -12.19 -3.01
C ALA A 763 -13.67 -12.76 -3.64
N ASN A 764 -14.00 -12.36 -4.87
CA ASN A 764 -15.21 -12.79 -5.55
C ASN A 764 -14.93 -13.99 -6.48
N THR A 765 -15.19 -15.15 -5.96
CA THR A 765 -14.97 -16.41 -6.69
C THR A 765 -16.29 -17.02 -7.10
N GLY A 766 -16.43 -17.37 -8.38
CA GLY A 766 -17.59 -18.12 -8.85
C GLY A 766 -17.48 -19.59 -8.44
N MET A 767 -18.41 -20.06 -7.62
CA MET A 767 -18.51 -21.48 -7.25
C MET A 767 -19.74 -22.09 -7.90
N ILE A 768 -19.58 -23.24 -8.55
CA ILE A 768 -20.69 -24.05 -9.08
C ILE A 768 -20.96 -25.15 -8.07
N ILE A 769 -22.15 -25.18 -7.54
CA ILE A 769 -22.63 -26.22 -6.61
C ILE A 769 -23.85 -26.92 -7.19
N PHE A 770 -23.98 -28.21 -6.91
CA PHE A 770 -25.18 -28.97 -7.16
C PHE A 770 -25.95 -29.08 -5.83
N ARG A 771 -27.16 -28.54 -5.79
CA ARG A 771 -28.04 -28.46 -4.63
C ARG A 771 -29.49 -28.70 -5.07
N ASN A 772 -30.23 -29.51 -4.35
CA ASN A 772 -31.62 -29.81 -4.66
C ASN A 772 -31.85 -30.21 -6.11
N GLN A 773 -30.99 -31.09 -6.67
CA GLN A 773 -31.02 -31.59 -8.03
C GLN A 773 -30.87 -30.50 -9.12
N LYS A 774 -30.22 -29.37 -8.80
CA LYS A 774 -29.91 -28.27 -9.73
C LYS A 774 -28.51 -27.76 -9.55
N GLU A 775 -27.88 -27.37 -10.65
CA GLU A 775 -26.62 -26.62 -10.61
C GLU A 775 -26.94 -25.15 -10.30
N GLU A 776 -26.27 -24.61 -9.30
CA GLU A 776 -26.36 -23.21 -8.90
C GLU A 776 -24.97 -22.58 -9.00
N LYS A 777 -24.84 -21.42 -9.65
CA LYS A 777 -23.63 -20.60 -9.58
C LYS A 777 -23.77 -19.57 -8.46
N LYS A 778 -22.85 -19.61 -7.49
CA LYS A 778 -22.76 -18.64 -6.39
C LYS A 778 -21.48 -17.86 -6.48
N TRP A 779 -21.56 -16.58 -6.20
CA TRP A 779 -20.39 -15.76 -5.96
C TRP A 779 -20.05 -15.84 -4.49
N VAL A 780 -18.86 -16.33 -4.19
CA VAL A 780 -18.43 -16.64 -2.85
C VAL A 780 -17.16 -15.89 -2.50
N GLU A 781 -17.11 -15.43 -1.27
CA GLU A 781 -15.90 -14.85 -0.70
C GLU A 781 -15.18 -15.98 0.05
N LEU A 782 -14.11 -16.52 -0.56
CA LEU A 782 -13.40 -17.70 -0.03
C LEU A 782 -12.57 -17.40 1.23
N GLU A 783 -12.52 -16.17 1.70
CA GLU A 783 -11.81 -15.78 2.90
C GLU A 783 -12.73 -15.08 3.89
N GLY A 784 -12.66 -15.56 5.12
CA GLY A 784 -13.48 -15.04 6.20
C GLY A 784 -13.02 -13.65 6.63
N LYS A 785 -13.97 -12.75 6.77
CA LYS A 785 -13.80 -11.58 7.63
C LYS A 785 -13.54 -12.10 9.05
N LYS A 786 -12.36 -11.85 9.58
CA LYS A 786 -12.11 -11.86 11.04
C LYS A 786 -12.21 -10.45 11.58
#